data_61c01c0bd5758857d9cb1d6f5ae78650
#
_entry.id   61c01c0bd5758857d9cb1d6f5ae78650
#
_cell.length_a   1.000
_cell.length_b   1.000
_cell.length_c   1.000
_cell.angle_alpha   90.00
_cell.angle_beta   90.00
_cell.angle_gamma   90.00
#
_symmetry.space_group_name_H-M   'P 1'
#
loop_
_entity.id
_entity.type
_entity.pdbx_description
1 polymer ?
#
loop_
_entity_poly.entity_id
_entity_poly.type
_entity_poly.pdbx_seq_one_letter_code
_entity_poly.pdbx_strand_id
1 'polypeptide(L)'
;MKLKLLFLTILNSLAMIASPIKTMEDEFNTPTHNPGVAQSFDDSVKVRSIYNASRTLLTDLIHTKLEVSFDWSNAYLIGRETLTAKPHFYPSDSIILDAKGMEISKVSMNGIDLIYKYDDGLKLKVKLDREYTSSEEYTLIIEYVAKPNERETSGSAAILSDKGLYFINPKGEDPNVMPQIWTQGETESNSVWFPTIDAPNSKTTQELLITVKDKYVTLSNGDLISSKKQKNGLRTDHWKQDLPHAPYLFMMAVGEFSIVKDSFTKKDGSSIDVNYYVEPEYKDDARAIFGETPAMIKYFSELLDLEYPWDKYNQIVVRDYVSGAMENTGAVIFGDYVYKDSSELLDNNDQSTIAHELFHHWFGDLVTCESWANLPLNESFANYSQYLWDEFRYGADEADYQAEVEVEGYYQSAAYQGYHDLIWYDHLDKEDMFDGHSYNKGGRILHMLRAYLGDDAFFLGLNRYLTKNKFTAAEVHHLRMAFEDVSGEDLNWFFDQWFLGKGHLILFTDYELNADGNEVVVNILQRQNKEDFPVYRIPTEVAILTEGASEANIQKIIIDEVSEIFTFSLSEKIVNVQIDPKQVLLAKVFEDKPAAFFRHQFYHSDKYRSRKVAIERALSMHCDDPKDLVLDALDDKFWEIRASAAELALRYGLVNANAQMQNAIIDKLENDSKSQVRSAMCAAYTATDLSLDEKLQKLKQLILNDPSRMVRSNAFSSLVDLDEGSGLAIARSIQKDAGDDILLTIAEEIGRASCRERV
;
A
#
# COMPACT_ATOMS: atom_id res chain seq x y z
N MET A 1 -14.97 -11.29 -15.38
CA MET A 1 -13.77 -10.46 -15.14
C MET A 1 -13.59 -10.17 -13.66
N LYS A 2 -14.66 -9.94 -12.87
CA LYS A 2 -14.63 -9.78 -11.39
C LYS A 2 -14.00 -11.00 -10.64
N LEU A 3 -14.05 -12.19 -11.20
CA LEU A 3 -13.48 -13.41 -10.60
C LEU A 3 -11.94 -13.47 -10.57
N LYS A 4 -11.24 -12.72 -11.44
CA LYS A 4 -9.76 -12.78 -11.52
C LYS A 4 -9.04 -11.84 -10.54
N LEU A 5 -9.64 -10.72 -10.16
CA LEU A 5 -9.02 -9.77 -9.20
C LEU A 5 -9.22 -10.23 -7.75
N LEU A 6 -10.39 -10.83 -7.47
CA LEU A 6 -10.65 -11.47 -6.17
C LEU A 6 -9.70 -12.67 -5.95
N PHE A 7 -9.31 -13.38 -7.01
CA PHE A 7 -8.33 -14.47 -6.94
C PHE A 7 -6.93 -14.05 -6.51
N LEU A 8 -6.49 -12.81 -6.82
CA LEU A 8 -5.14 -12.36 -6.43
C LEU A 8 -5.04 -11.96 -4.96
N THR A 9 -6.09 -11.36 -4.40
CA THR A 9 -6.12 -10.99 -2.97
C THR A 9 -6.41 -12.16 -2.05
N ILE A 10 -7.24 -13.09 -2.47
CA ILE A 10 -7.58 -14.31 -1.69
C ILE A 10 -6.45 -15.36 -1.80
N LEU A 11 -5.76 -15.48 -2.93
CA LEU A 11 -4.57 -16.34 -3.03
C LEU A 11 -3.44 -15.88 -2.11
N ASN A 12 -3.29 -14.58 -1.88
CA ASN A 12 -2.26 -14.08 -0.95
C ASN A 12 -2.55 -14.42 0.51
N SER A 13 -3.80 -14.45 0.94
CA SER A 13 -4.16 -14.86 2.30
C SER A 13 -4.18 -16.37 2.51
N LEU A 14 -4.47 -17.17 1.48
CA LEU A 14 -4.47 -18.65 1.56
C LEU A 14 -3.10 -19.25 1.23
N ALA A 15 -2.25 -18.59 0.45
CA ALA A 15 -0.89 -19.04 0.17
C ALA A 15 0.05 -18.92 1.39
N MET A 16 -0.27 -18.08 2.37
CA MET A 16 0.48 -18.02 3.62
C MET A 16 0.26 -19.25 4.52
N ILE A 17 -0.87 -19.94 4.36
CA ILE A 17 -1.21 -21.09 5.23
C ILE A 17 -0.59 -22.42 4.74
N ALA A 18 -0.06 -22.50 3.51
CA ALA A 18 0.30 -23.78 2.91
C ALA A 18 1.71 -23.87 2.28
N SER A 19 2.61 -22.92 2.58
CA SER A 19 3.99 -23.07 2.10
C SER A 19 4.77 -24.00 3.03
N PRO A 20 5.27 -25.16 2.56
CA PRO A 20 6.20 -25.96 3.35
C PRO A 20 7.44 -25.10 3.62
N ILE A 21 7.98 -25.19 4.84
CA ILE A 21 9.29 -24.62 5.16
C ILE A 21 10.29 -25.23 4.18
N LYS A 22 10.74 -24.45 3.20
CA LYS A 22 11.81 -24.87 2.31
C LYS A 22 13.06 -25.06 3.15
N THR A 23 13.69 -26.22 3.01
CA THR A 23 14.99 -26.45 3.62
C THR A 23 16.03 -25.52 2.97
N MET A 24 17.11 -25.21 3.67
CA MET A 24 18.21 -24.40 3.13
C MET A 24 18.70 -24.83 1.74
N GLU A 25 18.55 -26.11 1.38
CA GLU A 25 18.93 -26.65 0.07
C GLU A 25 17.90 -26.40 -1.03
N ASP A 26 16.61 -26.23 -0.69
CA ASP A 26 15.52 -26.06 -1.67
C ASP A 26 15.53 -24.65 -2.30
N GLU A 27 15.94 -23.61 -1.58
CA GLU A 27 16.05 -22.24 -2.13
C GLU A 27 17.24 -22.09 -3.12
N PHE A 28 18.28 -22.93 -3.00
CA PHE A 28 19.43 -22.88 -3.91
C PHE A 28 19.27 -23.74 -5.18
N ASN A 29 18.33 -24.67 -5.19
CA ASN A 29 18.12 -25.61 -6.30
C ASN A 29 16.95 -25.26 -7.21
N THR A 30 16.24 -24.16 -7.01
CA THR A 30 15.29 -23.66 -8.00
C THR A 30 16.08 -23.08 -9.17
N PRO A 31 16.02 -23.68 -10.37
CA PRO A 31 16.60 -23.04 -11.54
C PRO A 31 15.83 -21.73 -11.75
N THR A 32 16.53 -20.63 -11.87
CA THR A 32 15.98 -19.39 -12.41
C THR A 32 15.60 -19.64 -13.87
N HIS A 33 14.49 -20.31 -14.09
CA HIS A 33 13.89 -20.39 -15.40
C HIS A 33 13.13 -19.10 -15.66
N ASN A 34 13.84 -18.20 -16.30
CA ASN A 34 13.25 -17.13 -17.07
C ASN A 34 12.45 -17.78 -18.23
N PRO A 35 11.10 -17.73 -18.27
CA PRO A 35 10.37 -18.26 -19.41
C PRO A 35 10.48 -17.26 -20.56
N GLY A 36 11.55 -17.41 -21.28
CA GLY A 36 11.63 -17.15 -22.69
C GLY A 36 11.33 -15.77 -23.22
N VAL A 37 12.35 -15.03 -23.56
CA VAL A 37 12.58 -14.64 -24.95
C VAL A 37 14.09 -14.82 -25.19
N ALA A 38 14.48 -15.95 -25.72
CA ALA A 38 15.80 -16.10 -26.31
C ALA A 38 15.84 -15.28 -27.61
N GLN A 39 16.10 -13.99 -27.50
CA GLN A 39 16.74 -13.24 -28.57
C GLN A 39 18.23 -13.28 -28.28
N SER A 40 18.97 -14.01 -29.10
CA SER A 40 20.42 -13.90 -29.19
C SER A 40 20.74 -12.49 -29.68
N PHE A 41 20.97 -11.57 -28.74
CA PHE A 41 21.57 -10.29 -29.06
C PHE A 41 23.07 -10.47 -29.22
N ASP A 42 23.60 -9.96 -30.32
CA ASP A 42 25.03 -9.79 -30.57
C ASP A 42 25.62 -8.95 -29.41
N ASP A 43 26.52 -9.53 -28.62
CA ASP A 43 27.19 -8.92 -27.45
C ASP A 43 27.98 -7.65 -27.78
N SER A 44 27.98 -7.19 -29.02
CA SER A 44 28.74 -6.00 -29.49
C SER A 44 27.95 -4.69 -29.42
N VAL A 45 26.66 -4.70 -29.20
CA VAL A 45 25.85 -3.48 -29.09
C VAL A 45 25.58 -3.16 -27.62
N LYS A 46 26.33 -2.23 -27.02
CA LYS A 46 25.94 -1.61 -25.76
C LYS A 46 24.62 -0.89 -25.99
N VAL A 47 23.50 -1.49 -25.57
CA VAL A 47 22.23 -0.80 -25.50
C VAL A 47 22.41 0.36 -24.53
N ARG A 48 22.28 1.59 -25.02
CA ARG A 48 22.31 2.77 -24.17
C ARG A 48 21.10 2.71 -23.25
N SER A 49 21.32 2.73 -21.92
CA SER A 49 20.21 2.84 -20.98
C SER A 49 19.39 4.11 -21.30
N ILE A 50 18.08 3.98 -21.32
CA ILE A 50 17.17 5.13 -21.43
C ILE A 50 17.29 5.88 -20.10
N TYR A 51 17.41 7.21 -20.16
CA TYR A 51 17.32 8.06 -18.98
C TYR A 51 16.03 8.89 -19.06
N ASN A 52 15.07 8.60 -18.19
CA ASN A 52 13.81 9.31 -18.08
C ASN A 52 13.98 10.54 -17.19
N ALA A 53 14.44 11.63 -17.77
CA ALA A 53 14.55 12.91 -17.09
C ALA A 53 13.16 13.46 -16.73
N SER A 54 13.12 14.36 -15.74
CA SER A 54 11.93 15.19 -15.48
C SER A 54 11.53 15.98 -16.74
N ARG A 55 10.23 16.25 -16.87
CA ARG A 55 9.71 17.06 -17.97
C ARG A 55 10.30 18.47 -17.90
N THR A 56 10.88 18.93 -19.02
CA THR A 56 11.44 20.28 -19.11
C THR A 56 10.34 21.32 -18.89
N LEU A 57 10.52 22.20 -17.93
CA LEU A 57 9.63 23.33 -17.63
C LEU A 57 9.86 24.45 -18.63
N LEU A 58 9.06 24.49 -19.70
CA LEU A 58 9.04 25.57 -20.69
C LEU A 58 8.02 26.64 -20.32
N THR A 59 6.97 26.27 -19.60
CA THR A 59 5.83 27.10 -19.23
C THR A 59 5.42 26.78 -17.80
N ASP A 60 5.19 27.81 -17.00
CA ASP A 60 4.57 27.70 -15.68
C ASP A 60 3.07 27.87 -15.81
N LEU A 61 2.30 26.89 -15.34
CA LEU A 61 0.86 27.00 -15.16
C LEU A 61 0.61 27.80 -13.86
N ILE A 62 -0.18 28.86 -13.95
CA ILE A 62 -0.50 29.72 -12.80
C ILE A 62 -1.86 29.39 -12.23
N HIS A 63 -2.88 29.28 -13.12
CA HIS A 63 -4.25 28.99 -12.72
C HIS A 63 -5.01 28.26 -13.82
N THR A 64 -5.73 27.21 -13.46
CA THR A 64 -6.58 26.43 -14.34
C THR A 64 -8.03 26.53 -13.87
N LYS A 65 -8.89 27.15 -14.67
CA LYS A 65 -10.32 27.21 -14.42
C LYS A 65 -11.10 26.45 -15.46
N LEU A 66 -11.88 25.49 -14.99
CA LEU A 66 -12.69 24.57 -15.81
C LEU A 66 -14.18 24.81 -15.60
N GLU A 67 -14.94 24.95 -16.67
CA GLU A 67 -16.41 24.99 -16.69
C GLU A 67 -16.88 23.74 -17.43
N VAL A 68 -17.52 22.77 -16.75
CA VAL A 68 -17.83 21.46 -17.30
C VAL A 68 -19.32 21.10 -17.17
N SER A 69 -19.81 20.38 -18.17
CA SER A 69 -21.11 19.73 -18.17
C SER A 69 -21.01 18.39 -18.91
N PHE A 70 -22.04 17.53 -18.83
CA PHE A 70 -21.94 16.15 -19.28
C PHE A 70 -23.07 15.77 -20.22
N ASP A 71 -22.70 15.12 -21.33
CA ASP A 71 -23.62 14.30 -22.13
C ASP A 71 -23.53 12.86 -21.63
N TRP A 72 -24.44 12.50 -20.74
CA TRP A 72 -24.52 11.16 -20.15
C TRP A 72 -24.80 10.07 -21.20
N SER A 73 -25.54 10.40 -22.27
CA SER A 73 -25.93 9.42 -23.28
C SER A 73 -24.77 8.95 -24.13
N ASN A 74 -23.84 9.87 -24.44
CA ASN A 74 -22.65 9.61 -25.22
C ASN A 74 -21.41 9.42 -24.35
N ALA A 75 -21.49 9.65 -23.04
CA ALA A 75 -20.38 9.66 -22.09
C ALA A 75 -19.31 10.69 -22.48
N TYR A 76 -19.74 11.93 -22.79
CA TYR A 76 -18.85 13.05 -23.11
C TYR A 76 -18.85 14.12 -22.04
N LEU A 77 -17.71 14.80 -21.88
CA LEU A 77 -17.60 16.03 -21.13
C LEU A 77 -17.50 17.20 -22.11
N ILE A 78 -18.36 18.21 -21.91
CA ILE A 78 -18.33 19.47 -22.65
C ILE A 78 -17.64 20.47 -21.76
N GLY A 79 -16.45 20.92 -22.16
CA GLY A 79 -15.55 21.73 -21.35
C GLY A 79 -15.24 23.08 -21.96
N ARG A 80 -15.05 24.06 -21.07
CA ARG A 80 -14.42 25.35 -21.37
C ARG A 80 -13.38 25.61 -20.32
N GLU A 81 -12.13 25.72 -20.73
CA GLU A 81 -11.01 26.03 -19.90
C GLU A 81 -10.61 27.50 -20.04
N THR A 82 -10.26 28.12 -18.90
CA THR A 82 -9.56 29.39 -18.85
C THR A 82 -8.22 29.15 -18.15
N LEU A 83 -7.15 29.11 -18.92
CA LEU A 83 -5.80 28.79 -18.48
C LEU A 83 -4.94 30.05 -18.42
N THR A 84 -4.41 30.37 -17.23
CA THR A 84 -3.40 31.42 -17.05
C THR A 84 -2.02 30.78 -16.91
N ALA A 85 -1.08 31.23 -17.73
CA ALA A 85 0.29 30.71 -17.78
C ALA A 85 1.32 31.81 -18.10
N LYS A 86 2.60 31.47 -17.94
CA LYS A 86 3.73 32.29 -18.35
C LYS A 86 4.89 31.44 -18.82
N PRO A 87 5.82 31.96 -19.64
CA PRO A 87 7.08 31.28 -19.91
C PRO A 87 7.88 31.05 -18.62
N HIS A 88 8.47 29.87 -18.46
CA HIS A 88 9.28 29.54 -17.27
C HIS A 88 10.55 30.42 -17.20
N PHE A 89 11.35 30.46 -18.25
CA PHE A 89 12.59 31.21 -18.31
C PHE A 89 12.78 31.96 -19.61
N TYR A 90 12.86 31.26 -20.75
CA TYR A 90 13.05 31.86 -22.06
C TYR A 90 11.76 32.50 -22.60
N PRO A 91 11.83 33.68 -23.25
CA PRO A 91 10.67 34.23 -23.94
C PRO A 91 10.07 33.20 -24.92
N SER A 92 8.74 33.16 -25.00
CA SER A 92 8.02 32.24 -25.89
C SER A 92 6.79 32.90 -26.51
N ASP A 93 6.50 32.54 -27.76
CA ASP A 93 5.30 32.92 -28.47
C ASP A 93 4.37 31.70 -28.70
N SER A 94 4.57 30.63 -27.94
CA SER A 94 3.78 29.42 -28.06
C SER A 94 3.70 28.66 -26.74
N ILE A 95 2.63 27.84 -26.62
CA ILE A 95 2.46 26.87 -25.53
C ILE A 95 2.07 25.50 -26.13
N ILE A 96 2.52 24.44 -25.46
CA ILE A 96 2.19 23.06 -25.81
C ILE A 96 1.53 22.42 -24.60
N LEU A 97 0.27 21.99 -24.78
CA LEU A 97 -0.53 21.29 -23.78
C LEU A 97 -0.75 19.84 -24.19
N ASP A 98 -0.81 18.97 -23.22
CA ASP A 98 -1.33 17.62 -23.36
C ASP A 98 -2.86 17.70 -23.48
N ALA A 99 -3.43 16.99 -24.46
CA ALA A 99 -4.86 16.97 -24.72
C ALA A 99 -5.19 15.67 -25.46
N LYS A 100 -5.48 14.60 -24.72
CA LYS A 100 -5.57 13.24 -25.29
C LYS A 100 -6.98 12.92 -25.76
N GLY A 101 -7.18 12.74 -27.05
CA GLY A 101 -8.44 12.25 -27.64
C GLY A 101 -9.62 13.21 -27.54
N MET A 102 -9.38 14.52 -27.48
CA MET A 102 -10.43 15.55 -27.40
C MET A 102 -10.81 16.07 -28.79
N GLU A 103 -11.97 16.71 -28.86
CA GLU A 103 -12.34 17.57 -29.98
C GLU A 103 -12.16 19.04 -29.52
N ILE A 104 -11.15 19.72 -30.06
CA ILE A 104 -10.89 21.13 -29.80
C ILE A 104 -11.66 21.98 -30.79
N SER A 105 -12.65 22.74 -30.32
CA SER A 105 -13.49 23.56 -31.19
C SER A 105 -12.98 24.99 -31.35
N LYS A 106 -12.29 25.52 -30.30
CA LYS A 106 -11.81 26.90 -30.31
C LYS A 106 -10.66 27.10 -29.31
N VAL A 107 -9.67 27.89 -29.72
CA VAL A 107 -8.65 28.47 -28.84
C VAL A 107 -8.61 29.97 -29.07
N SER A 108 -8.75 30.77 -28.01
CA SER A 108 -8.79 32.23 -28.12
C SER A 108 -8.08 32.92 -26.95
N MET A 109 -7.68 34.16 -27.16
CA MET A 109 -7.09 35.05 -26.17
C MET A 109 -7.61 36.48 -26.39
N ASN A 110 -8.08 37.13 -25.32
CA ASN A 110 -8.65 38.48 -25.38
C ASN A 110 -9.78 38.64 -26.42
N GLY A 111 -10.54 37.59 -26.66
CA GLY A 111 -11.65 37.53 -27.64
C GLY A 111 -11.21 37.32 -29.10
N ILE A 112 -9.92 37.12 -29.36
CA ILE A 112 -9.34 36.87 -30.69
C ILE A 112 -9.00 35.39 -30.79
N ASP A 113 -9.41 34.74 -31.88
CA ASP A 113 -9.11 33.33 -32.14
C ASP A 113 -7.61 33.19 -32.50
N LEU A 114 -6.96 32.19 -31.86
CA LEU A 114 -5.55 31.88 -32.07
C LEU A 114 -5.37 30.73 -33.07
N ILE A 115 -4.21 30.75 -33.72
CA ILE A 115 -3.78 29.62 -34.58
C ILE A 115 -3.27 28.51 -33.66
N TYR A 116 -3.78 27.32 -33.87
CA TYR A 116 -3.33 26.12 -33.16
C TYR A 116 -3.20 24.90 -34.10
N LYS A 117 -2.44 23.91 -33.64
CA LYS A 117 -2.31 22.59 -34.28
C LYS A 117 -2.65 21.50 -33.27
N TYR A 118 -3.43 20.54 -33.72
CA TYR A 118 -3.85 19.37 -32.93
C TYR A 118 -4.00 18.16 -33.83
N ASP A 119 -2.92 17.81 -34.56
CA ASP A 119 -2.96 16.83 -35.67
C ASP A 119 -2.81 15.39 -35.16
N ASP A 120 -2.18 15.20 -33.99
CA ASP A 120 -1.90 13.87 -33.39
C ASP A 120 -2.97 13.41 -32.41
N GLY A 121 -3.94 14.28 -32.07
CA GLY A 121 -4.93 13.98 -31.00
C GLY A 121 -4.33 13.84 -29.60
N LEU A 122 -3.07 14.28 -29.39
CA LEU A 122 -2.34 14.16 -28.12
C LEU A 122 -1.81 15.47 -27.60
N LYS A 123 -1.32 16.35 -28.50
CA LYS A 123 -0.67 17.62 -28.13
C LYS A 123 -1.34 18.80 -28.81
N LEU A 124 -1.86 19.72 -28.01
CA LEU A 124 -2.40 21.00 -28.48
C LEU A 124 -1.29 22.03 -28.49
N LYS A 125 -0.83 22.46 -29.69
CA LYS A 125 0.22 23.46 -29.89
C LYS A 125 -0.43 24.78 -30.30
N VAL A 126 -0.37 25.78 -29.45
CA VAL A 126 -1.00 27.10 -29.65
C VAL A 126 0.06 28.14 -29.91
N LYS A 127 -0.12 28.93 -30.98
CA LYS A 127 0.66 30.13 -31.27
C LYS A 127 0.03 31.34 -30.57
N LEU A 128 0.78 31.99 -29.67
CA LEU A 128 0.32 33.19 -28.96
C LEU A 128 0.26 34.39 -29.92
N ASP A 129 -0.38 35.47 -29.49
CA ASP A 129 -0.51 36.72 -30.25
C ASP A 129 0.80 37.50 -30.37
N ARG A 130 1.75 37.29 -29.44
CA ARG A 130 3.12 37.86 -29.42
C ARG A 130 4.04 36.96 -28.60
N GLU A 131 5.30 37.36 -28.52
CA GLU A 131 6.27 36.80 -27.57
C GLU A 131 6.00 37.34 -26.15
N TYR A 132 6.04 36.48 -25.16
CA TYR A 132 5.92 36.75 -23.73
C TYR A 132 7.21 36.40 -23.02
N THR A 133 7.58 37.16 -21.98
CA THR A 133 8.70 36.87 -21.09
C THR A 133 8.26 36.16 -19.81
N SER A 134 9.19 35.64 -19.02
CA SER A 134 8.90 34.97 -17.75
C SER A 134 8.22 35.84 -16.65
N SER A 135 8.21 37.17 -16.87
CA SER A 135 7.52 38.12 -15.99
C SER A 135 6.11 38.51 -16.48
N GLU A 136 5.67 37.98 -17.60
CA GLU A 136 4.39 38.34 -18.23
C GLU A 136 3.46 37.13 -18.29
N GLU A 137 2.28 37.28 -17.72
CA GLU A 137 1.24 36.27 -17.79
C GLU A 137 0.35 36.47 -19.03
N TYR A 138 -0.20 35.37 -19.52
CA TYR A 138 -1.23 35.37 -20.56
C TYR A 138 -2.34 34.40 -20.20
N THR A 139 -3.56 34.62 -20.71
CA THR A 139 -4.73 33.79 -20.43
C THR A 139 -5.33 33.27 -21.73
N LEU A 140 -5.42 31.96 -21.84
CA LEU A 140 -6.07 31.26 -22.97
C LEU A 140 -7.48 30.82 -22.57
N ILE A 141 -8.37 30.79 -23.56
CA ILE A 141 -9.69 30.14 -23.45
C ILE A 141 -9.72 29.03 -24.46
N ILE A 142 -9.98 27.81 -24.02
CA ILE A 142 -10.06 26.59 -24.85
C ILE A 142 -11.47 25.99 -24.69
N GLU A 143 -12.18 25.83 -25.81
CA GLU A 143 -13.47 25.17 -25.85
C GLU A 143 -13.30 23.78 -26.48
N TYR A 144 -13.78 22.74 -25.80
CA TYR A 144 -13.50 21.35 -26.19
C TYR A 144 -14.61 20.39 -25.76
N VAL A 145 -14.55 19.18 -26.35
CA VAL A 145 -15.33 18.02 -25.93
C VAL A 145 -14.37 16.87 -25.66
N ALA A 146 -14.35 16.38 -24.42
CA ALA A 146 -13.62 15.17 -24.08
C ALA A 146 -14.45 13.93 -24.33
N LYS A 147 -13.84 12.92 -24.97
CA LYS A 147 -14.51 11.69 -25.44
C LYS A 147 -13.77 10.45 -24.93
N PRO A 148 -13.77 10.17 -23.62
CA PRO A 148 -12.89 9.18 -23.00
C PRO A 148 -13.11 7.75 -23.54
N ASN A 149 -14.34 7.43 -23.97
CA ASN A 149 -14.69 6.10 -24.46
C ASN A 149 -14.33 5.88 -25.94
N GLU A 150 -13.91 6.92 -26.68
CA GLU A 150 -13.49 6.81 -28.07
C GLU A 150 -11.98 6.57 -28.25
N ARG A 151 -11.19 6.64 -27.13
CA ARG A 151 -9.77 6.33 -27.11
C ARG A 151 -9.51 4.83 -26.96
N GLU A 152 -8.43 4.38 -27.59
CA GLU A 152 -7.76 3.15 -27.14
C GLU A 152 -7.12 3.44 -25.77
N THR A 153 -7.36 2.56 -24.82
CA THR A 153 -6.85 2.68 -23.45
C THR A 153 -5.83 1.59 -23.19
N SER A 154 -4.81 1.94 -22.41
CA SER A 154 -3.85 1.01 -21.82
C SER A 154 -4.05 0.96 -20.30
N GLY A 155 -3.41 0.00 -19.65
CA GLY A 155 -3.41 -0.13 -18.21
C GLY A 155 -2.23 -0.93 -17.72
N SER A 156 -1.92 -0.79 -16.44
CA SER A 156 -0.90 -1.54 -15.71
C SER A 156 -1.55 -2.51 -14.71
N ALA A 157 -0.73 -3.15 -13.91
CA ALA A 157 -1.21 -3.97 -12.80
C ALA A 157 -1.83 -3.13 -11.68
N ALA A 158 -1.35 -1.91 -11.46
CA ALA A 158 -1.81 -1.01 -10.42
C ALA A 158 -2.97 -0.11 -10.88
N ILE A 159 -2.89 0.43 -12.10
CA ILE A 159 -3.93 1.28 -12.71
C ILE A 159 -4.46 0.58 -13.96
N LEU A 160 -5.62 -0.03 -13.87
CA LEU A 160 -6.16 -0.92 -14.90
C LEU A 160 -6.55 -0.23 -16.21
N SER A 161 -6.63 1.11 -16.23
CA SER A 161 -6.99 1.87 -17.41
C SER A 161 -6.58 3.34 -17.29
N ASP A 162 -6.00 3.90 -18.36
CA ASP A 162 -5.59 5.31 -18.52
C ASP A 162 -6.70 6.20 -19.13
N LYS A 163 -7.96 5.82 -18.97
CA LYS A 163 -9.10 6.52 -19.56
C LYS A 163 -9.34 7.93 -18.97
N GLY A 164 -8.85 8.22 -17.78
CA GLY A 164 -8.89 9.52 -17.11
C GLY A 164 -10.26 9.98 -16.62
N LEU A 165 -11.33 9.78 -17.38
CA LEU A 165 -12.72 10.13 -17.05
C LEU A 165 -13.65 8.96 -17.28
N TYR A 166 -14.42 8.60 -16.27
CA TYR A 166 -15.24 7.39 -16.22
C TYR A 166 -16.71 7.74 -16.02
N PHE A 167 -17.58 7.10 -16.83
CA PHE A 167 -19.03 7.16 -16.71
C PHE A 167 -19.53 5.76 -16.36
N ILE A 168 -19.98 5.57 -15.15
CA ILE A 168 -20.50 4.31 -14.64
C ILE A 168 -22.02 4.31 -14.79
N ASN A 169 -22.56 3.28 -15.42
CA ASN A 169 -23.99 3.12 -15.68
C ASN A 169 -24.70 4.41 -16.16
N PRO A 170 -24.16 5.14 -17.16
CA PRO A 170 -24.59 6.50 -17.50
C PRO A 170 -26.05 6.60 -17.96
N LYS A 171 -26.63 5.49 -18.43
CA LYS A 171 -28.04 5.41 -18.89
C LYS A 171 -28.97 4.83 -17.82
N GLY A 172 -28.43 4.35 -16.69
CA GLY A 172 -29.22 3.70 -15.64
C GLY A 172 -29.83 2.37 -16.07
N GLU A 173 -29.13 1.62 -16.93
CA GLU A 173 -29.62 0.32 -17.46
C GLU A 173 -29.54 -0.78 -16.39
N ASP A 174 -28.56 -0.73 -15.50
CA ASP A 174 -28.48 -1.60 -14.32
C ASP A 174 -29.10 -0.90 -13.10
N PRO A 175 -30.25 -1.36 -12.60
CA PRO A 175 -30.91 -0.74 -11.46
C PRO A 175 -30.15 -0.90 -10.12
N ASN A 176 -29.17 -1.81 -10.06
CA ASN A 176 -28.37 -2.06 -8.86
C ASN A 176 -27.07 -1.24 -8.81
N VAL A 177 -26.77 -0.48 -9.87
CA VAL A 177 -25.56 0.34 -9.98
C VAL A 177 -25.95 1.79 -10.11
N MET A 178 -25.60 2.60 -9.11
CA MET A 178 -25.84 4.05 -9.12
C MET A 178 -25.09 4.72 -10.28
N PRO A 179 -25.80 5.51 -11.15
CA PRO A 179 -25.10 6.30 -12.16
C PRO A 179 -24.15 7.30 -11.52
N GLN A 180 -22.88 7.23 -11.93
CA GLN A 180 -21.83 8.11 -11.40
C GLN A 180 -20.79 8.47 -12.45
N ILE A 181 -20.09 9.58 -12.22
CA ILE A 181 -18.92 10.03 -12.98
C ILE A 181 -17.80 10.21 -11.98
N TRP A 182 -16.58 9.82 -12.32
CA TRP A 182 -15.38 10.08 -11.56
C TRP A 182 -14.14 10.13 -12.47
N THR A 183 -13.04 10.68 -11.95
CA THR A 183 -11.77 10.82 -12.67
C THR A 183 -10.65 10.07 -11.97
N GLN A 184 -9.66 9.61 -12.77
CA GLN A 184 -8.37 9.10 -12.31
C GLN A 184 -7.27 9.78 -13.11
N GLY A 185 -6.43 10.58 -12.46
CA GLY A 185 -5.44 11.41 -13.13
C GLY A 185 -4.06 10.78 -13.22
N GLU A 186 -3.67 10.00 -12.26
CA GLU A 186 -2.35 9.40 -12.23
C GLU A 186 -2.22 8.30 -13.29
N THR A 187 -1.11 8.23 -13.98
CA THR A 187 0.06 9.12 -13.89
C THR A 187 -0.14 10.43 -14.69
N GLU A 188 -0.62 10.39 -15.92
CA GLU A 188 -0.81 11.50 -16.87
C GLU A 188 -2.13 11.35 -17.62
N SER A 189 -3.22 11.01 -16.91
CA SER A 189 -4.52 10.69 -17.52
C SER A 189 -5.51 11.85 -17.41
N ASN A 190 -5.19 12.92 -16.67
CA ASN A 190 -6.07 14.09 -16.59
C ASN A 190 -6.12 14.89 -17.89
N SER A 191 -5.09 14.82 -18.73
CA SER A 191 -5.11 15.38 -20.08
C SER A 191 -6.12 14.72 -21.04
N VAL A 192 -6.82 13.68 -20.62
CA VAL A 192 -7.97 13.10 -21.33
C VAL A 192 -9.24 13.93 -21.19
N TRP A 193 -9.42 14.66 -20.07
CA TRP A 193 -10.63 15.40 -19.82
C TRP A 193 -10.47 16.93 -19.74
N PHE A 194 -9.21 17.45 -19.65
CA PHE A 194 -8.92 18.88 -19.87
C PHE A 194 -7.49 19.06 -20.43
N PRO A 195 -7.24 20.08 -21.29
CA PRO A 195 -5.89 20.39 -21.78
C PRO A 195 -4.99 20.89 -20.65
N THR A 196 -3.79 20.32 -20.47
CA THR A 196 -2.87 20.73 -19.40
C THR A 196 -1.42 20.36 -19.73
N ILE A 197 -0.48 20.71 -18.85
CA ILE A 197 0.86 20.13 -18.82
C ILE A 197 0.80 18.97 -17.82
N ASP A 198 0.47 17.79 -18.31
CA ASP A 198 0.22 16.59 -17.48
C ASP A 198 1.55 15.98 -17.05
N ALA A 199 2.13 16.55 -15.99
CA ALA A 199 3.41 16.15 -15.42
C ALA A 199 3.44 16.46 -13.92
N PRO A 200 4.09 15.65 -13.08
CA PRO A 200 4.08 15.81 -11.63
C PRO A 200 4.77 17.10 -11.17
N ASN A 201 5.75 17.63 -11.95
CA ASN A 201 6.48 18.85 -11.63
C ASN A 201 5.80 20.15 -12.11
N SER A 202 4.55 20.08 -12.60
CA SER A 202 3.82 21.24 -13.15
C SER A 202 2.63 21.61 -12.25
N LYS A 203 2.88 22.33 -11.16
CA LYS A 203 1.82 22.71 -10.19
C LYS A 203 1.04 23.94 -10.62
N THR A 204 -0.27 23.96 -10.32
CA THR A 204 -1.19 25.06 -10.63
C THR A 204 -2.31 25.13 -9.59
N THR A 205 -2.93 26.30 -9.41
CA THR A 205 -4.18 26.44 -8.66
C THR A 205 -5.38 26.11 -9.53
N GLN A 206 -6.53 25.76 -8.93
CA GLN A 206 -7.68 25.21 -9.65
C GLN A 206 -8.99 25.89 -9.29
N GLU A 207 -9.84 26.13 -10.30
CA GLU A 207 -11.29 26.31 -10.13
C GLU A 207 -12.04 25.31 -11.03
N LEU A 208 -13.09 24.68 -10.49
CA LEU A 208 -13.95 23.77 -11.26
C LEU A 208 -15.42 24.09 -11.04
N LEU A 209 -16.11 24.47 -12.12
CA LEU A 209 -17.55 24.72 -12.15
C LEU A 209 -18.26 23.53 -12.80
N ILE A 210 -18.93 22.71 -12.00
CA ILE A 210 -19.58 21.47 -12.43
C ILE A 210 -21.08 21.71 -12.59
N THR A 211 -21.61 21.64 -13.80
CA THR A 211 -23.03 21.77 -14.08
C THR A 211 -23.70 20.41 -14.22
N VAL A 212 -24.62 20.10 -13.32
CA VAL A 212 -25.30 18.79 -13.20
C VAL A 212 -26.79 18.95 -12.92
N LYS A 213 -27.57 17.86 -13.03
CA LYS A 213 -28.95 17.82 -12.52
C LYS A 213 -28.95 18.02 -10.99
N ASP A 214 -29.94 18.73 -10.47
CA ASP A 214 -30.04 19.11 -9.04
C ASP A 214 -30.07 17.93 -8.06
N LYS A 215 -30.37 16.72 -8.54
CA LYS A 215 -30.36 15.50 -7.72
C LYS A 215 -28.93 14.97 -7.42
N TYR A 216 -27.94 15.30 -8.24
CA TYR A 216 -26.58 14.80 -8.06
C TYR A 216 -25.79 15.61 -7.02
N VAL A 217 -24.96 14.93 -6.26
CA VAL A 217 -23.93 15.51 -5.42
C VAL A 217 -22.64 15.58 -6.24
N THR A 218 -21.83 16.62 -6.04
CA THR A 218 -20.52 16.77 -6.64
C THR A 218 -19.44 16.80 -5.57
N LEU A 219 -18.24 16.32 -5.88
CA LEU A 219 -17.02 16.51 -5.10
C LEU A 219 -15.87 16.87 -6.04
N SER A 220 -15.01 17.81 -5.62
CA SER A 220 -13.75 18.14 -6.30
C SER A 220 -12.74 18.65 -5.25
N ASN A 221 -11.53 18.98 -5.70
CA ASN A 221 -10.47 19.58 -4.90
C ASN A 221 -10.89 20.96 -4.35
N GLY A 222 -10.29 21.40 -3.23
CA GLY A 222 -10.56 22.70 -2.60
C GLY A 222 -11.97 22.83 -2.02
N ASP A 223 -12.39 24.04 -1.75
CA ASP A 223 -13.67 24.36 -1.10
C ASP A 223 -14.82 24.53 -2.08
N LEU A 224 -16.04 24.17 -1.65
CA LEU A 224 -17.27 24.48 -2.37
C LEU A 224 -17.67 25.93 -2.13
N ILE A 225 -17.25 26.83 -3.03
CA ILE A 225 -17.47 28.27 -2.93
C ILE A 225 -18.94 28.66 -3.11
N SER A 226 -19.63 27.98 -4.02
CA SER A 226 -21.05 28.22 -4.24
C SER A 226 -21.73 27.06 -4.95
N SER A 227 -23.05 26.92 -4.69
CA SER A 227 -23.94 25.99 -5.37
C SER A 227 -25.16 26.75 -5.87
N LYS A 228 -25.27 26.96 -7.18
CA LYS A 228 -26.28 27.82 -7.78
C LYS A 228 -27.25 27.04 -8.65
N LYS A 229 -28.51 26.98 -8.24
CA LYS A 229 -29.59 26.41 -9.06
C LYS A 229 -29.78 27.22 -10.32
N GLN A 230 -29.94 26.50 -11.43
CA GLN A 230 -30.23 27.05 -12.73
C GLN A 230 -31.68 26.73 -13.17
N LYS A 231 -32.04 27.22 -14.36
CA LYS A 231 -33.28 26.83 -15.01
C LYS A 231 -33.24 25.36 -15.42
N ASN A 232 -34.40 24.73 -15.59
CA ASN A 232 -34.54 23.34 -16.09
C ASN A 232 -33.98 22.23 -15.16
N GLY A 233 -33.95 22.50 -13.83
CA GLY A 233 -33.50 21.47 -12.85
C GLY A 233 -32.00 21.18 -12.86
N LEU A 234 -31.22 22.11 -13.42
CA LEU A 234 -29.76 22.06 -13.34
C LEU A 234 -29.24 22.86 -12.12
N ARG A 235 -28.03 22.55 -11.73
CA ARG A 235 -27.25 23.26 -10.71
C ARG A 235 -25.81 23.33 -11.15
N THR A 236 -25.13 24.45 -10.82
CA THR A 236 -23.67 24.58 -10.97
C THR A 236 -23.03 24.71 -9.60
N ASP A 237 -22.16 23.80 -9.29
CA ASP A 237 -21.30 23.80 -8.11
C ASP A 237 -19.94 24.35 -8.49
N HIS A 238 -19.43 25.33 -7.71
CA HIS A 238 -18.14 25.98 -7.91
C HIS A 238 -17.18 25.57 -6.81
N TRP A 239 -16.22 24.75 -7.16
CA TRP A 239 -15.11 24.29 -6.31
C TRP A 239 -13.87 25.12 -6.61
N LYS A 240 -13.03 25.39 -5.58
CA LYS A 240 -11.81 26.18 -5.73
C LYS A 240 -10.71 25.67 -4.82
N GLN A 241 -9.54 25.40 -5.41
CA GLN A 241 -8.29 25.05 -4.75
C GLN A 241 -7.30 26.19 -4.91
N ASP A 242 -7.04 26.93 -3.81
CA ASP A 242 -6.19 28.12 -3.81
C ASP A 242 -4.71 27.80 -3.65
N LEU A 243 -4.36 26.61 -3.15
CA LEU A 243 -2.98 26.15 -3.03
C LEU A 243 -2.59 25.33 -4.27
N PRO A 244 -1.37 25.56 -4.83
CA PRO A 244 -0.98 24.86 -6.04
C PRO A 244 -0.68 23.38 -5.80
N HIS A 245 -1.18 22.53 -6.70
CA HIS A 245 -0.95 21.10 -6.71
C HIS A 245 -0.73 20.58 -8.15
N ALA A 246 -0.23 19.37 -8.29
CA ALA A 246 0.06 18.79 -9.60
C ALA A 246 -1.23 18.47 -10.38
N PRO A 247 -1.24 18.57 -11.72
CA PRO A 247 -2.42 18.29 -12.53
C PRO A 247 -2.99 16.89 -12.36
N TYR A 248 -2.18 15.85 -12.10
CA TYR A 248 -2.66 14.50 -11.91
C TYR A 248 -3.59 14.35 -10.68
N LEU A 249 -3.50 15.28 -9.72
CA LEU A 249 -4.34 15.32 -8.51
C LEU A 249 -5.71 15.98 -8.72
N PHE A 250 -5.95 16.57 -9.89
CA PHE A 250 -7.26 17.16 -10.22
C PHE A 250 -8.29 16.06 -10.30
N MET A 251 -9.40 16.23 -9.57
CA MET A 251 -10.47 15.26 -9.57
C MET A 251 -11.85 15.90 -9.61
N MET A 252 -12.82 15.14 -10.08
CA MET A 252 -14.22 15.36 -9.86
C MET A 252 -14.97 14.03 -9.71
N ALA A 253 -16.02 14.06 -8.90
CA ALA A 253 -16.98 12.98 -8.80
C ALA A 253 -18.41 13.55 -8.80
N VAL A 254 -19.33 12.80 -9.43
CA VAL A 254 -20.76 13.14 -9.57
C VAL A 254 -21.59 11.89 -9.36
N GLY A 255 -22.58 11.93 -8.47
CA GLY A 255 -23.48 10.80 -8.19
C GLY A 255 -24.56 11.17 -7.18
N GLU A 256 -25.45 10.25 -6.85
CA GLU A 256 -26.48 10.44 -5.82
C GLU A 256 -25.94 10.02 -4.43
N PHE A 257 -24.74 10.49 -4.09
CA PHE A 257 -24.04 10.14 -2.84
C PHE A 257 -24.75 10.69 -1.58
N SER A 258 -24.70 9.93 -0.50
CA SER A 258 -24.95 10.40 0.86
C SER A 258 -23.66 10.98 1.45
N ILE A 259 -23.78 12.10 2.18
CA ILE A 259 -22.65 12.75 2.85
C ILE A 259 -22.79 12.53 4.36
N VAL A 260 -21.82 11.83 4.95
CA VAL A 260 -21.67 11.71 6.40
C VAL A 260 -20.64 12.73 6.85
N LYS A 261 -21.09 13.70 7.66
CA LYS A 261 -20.25 14.83 8.08
C LYS A 261 -19.34 14.46 9.25
N ASP A 262 -18.11 14.88 9.14
CA ASP A 262 -17.10 14.86 10.20
C ASP A 262 -16.18 16.08 10.07
N SER A 263 -15.27 16.29 11.03
CA SER A 263 -14.39 17.45 11.02
C SER A 263 -13.12 17.22 11.84
N PHE A 264 -12.06 17.95 11.50
CA PHE A 264 -10.85 18.04 12.29
C PHE A 264 -10.60 19.51 12.69
N THR A 265 -10.21 19.73 13.96
CA THR A 265 -9.87 21.08 14.46
C THR A 265 -8.35 21.22 14.53
N LYS A 266 -7.82 22.20 13.78
CA LYS A 266 -6.39 22.54 13.77
C LYS A 266 -5.95 23.22 15.08
N LYS A 267 -4.61 23.31 15.28
CA LYS A 267 -4.03 23.92 16.49
C LYS A 267 -4.42 25.39 16.70
N ASP A 268 -4.68 26.12 15.61
CA ASP A 268 -5.13 27.53 15.63
C ASP A 268 -6.62 27.69 15.96
N GLY A 269 -7.36 26.59 16.11
CA GLY A 269 -8.78 26.55 16.40
C GLY A 269 -9.68 26.59 15.15
N SER A 270 -9.14 26.70 13.95
CA SER A 270 -9.90 26.52 12.71
C SER A 270 -10.32 25.06 12.53
N SER A 271 -11.43 24.84 11.85
CA SER A 271 -11.94 23.49 11.58
C SER A 271 -12.01 23.25 10.08
N ILE A 272 -11.60 22.07 9.65
CA ILE A 272 -11.72 21.60 8.28
C ILE A 272 -12.76 20.48 8.19
N ASP A 273 -13.42 20.37 7.04
CA ASP A 273 -14.35 19.28 6.75
C ASP A 273 -13.58 17.97 6.48
N VAL A 274 -14.04 16.88 7.11
CA VAL A 274 -13.59 15.49 6.90
C VAL A 274 -14.81 14.65 6.59
N ASN A 275 -15.42 14.87 5.42
CA ASN A 275 -16.70 14.27 5.08
C ASN A 275 -16.53 12.97 4.29
N TYR A 276 -17.45 12.01 4.47
CA TYR A 276 -17.48 10.72 3.79
C TYR A 276 -18.64 10.69 2.79
N TYR A 277 -18.30 10.50 1.51
CA TYR A 277 -19.25 10.43 0.40
C TYR A 277 -19.41 8.97 0.01
N VAL A 278 -20.56 8.40 0.29
CA VAL A 278 -20.85 6.98 0.08
C VAL A 278 -22.18 6.80 -0.64
N GLU A 279 -22.40 5.65 -1.26
CA GLU A 279 -23.72 5.31 -1.76
C GLU A 279 -24.74 5.28 -0.61
N PRO A 280 -26.03 5.61 -0.87
CA PRO A 280 -27.02 5.76 0.19
C PRO A 280 -27.18 4.53 1.10
N GLU A 281 -26.96 3.34 0.57
CA GLU A 281 -27.08 2.08 1.32
C GLU A 281 -26.00 1.89 2.37
N TYR A 282 -24.80 2.49 2.17
CA TYR A 282 -23.65 2.41 3.09
C TYR A 282 -23.50 3.59 4.03
N LYS A 283 -24.52 4.45 4.08
CA LYS A 283 -24.47 5.68 4.88
C LYS A 283 -24.24 5.42 6.38
N ASP A 284 -24.86 4.38 6.90
CA ASP A 284 -24.79 4.06 8.32
C ASP A 284 -23.45 3.41 8.69
N ASP A 285 -22.77 2.76 7.74
CA ASP A 285 -21.47 2.10 7.92
C ASP A 285 -20.29 3.06 7.71
N ALA A 286 -20.48 4.18 7.00
CA ALA A 286 -19.41 5.10 6.59
C ALA A 286 -18.53 5.58 7.76
N ARG A 287 -19.11 5.80 8.95
CA ARG A 287 -18.36 6.23 10.13
C ARG A 287 -17.56 5.08 10.77
N ALA A 288 -17.99 3.85 10.63
CA ALA A 288 -17.22 2.68 11.06
C ALA A 288 -16.01 2.44 10.15
N ILE A 289 -16.16 2.76 8.86
CA ILE A 289 -15.08 2.64 7.86
C ILE A 289 -14.04 3.77 8.03
N PHE A 290 -14.47 5.04 8.04
CA PHE A 290 -13.60 6.22 7.91
C PHE A 290 -13.39 7.02 9.20
N GLY A 291 -14.07 6.68 10.29
CA GLY A 291 -14.16 7.54 11.49
C GLY A 291 -12.85 7.75 12.26
N GLU A 292 -11.78 6.99 11.99
CA GLU A 292 -10.45 7.22 12.57
C GLU A 292 -9.67 8.33 11.81
N THR A 293 -10.12 8.79 10.66
CA THR A 293 -9.42 9.80 9.83
C THR A 293 -9.06 11.08 10.58
N PRO A 294 -9.95 11.71 11.41
CA PRO A 294 -9.55 12.88 12.19
C PRO A 294 -8.41 12.61 13.18
N ALA A 295 -8.36 11.39 13.75
CA ALA A 295 -7.27 10.99 14.64
C ALA A 295 -5.96 10.78 13.87
N MET A 296 -6.01 10.23 12.64
CA MET A 296 -4.85 10.10 11.75
C MET A 296 -4.29 11.47 11.36
N ILE A 297 -5.14 12.43 10.96
CA ILE A 297 -4.72 13.81 10.64
C ILE A 297 -3.98 14.44 11.82
N LYS A 298 -4.52 14.28 13.04
CA LYS A 298 -3.87 14.76 14.25
C LYS A 298 -2.52 14.12 14.45
N TYR A 299 -2.46 12.80 14.42
CA TYR A 299 -1.25 12.03 14.66
C TYR A 299 -0.13 12.40 13.69
N PHE A 300 -0.39 12.40 12.38
CA PHE A 300 0.62 12.72 11.38
C PHE A 300 1.05 14.19 11.41
N SER A 301 0.12 15.13 11.69
CA SER A 301 0.48 16.54 11.90
C SER A 301 1.41 16.74 13.10
N GLU A 302 1.18 15.99 14.20
CA GLU A 302 2.03 16.03 15.39
C GLU A 302 3.38 15.35 15.15
N LEU A 303 3.39 14.20 14.49
CA LEU A 303 4.59 13.42 14.18
C LEU A 303 5.57 14.17 13.27
N LEU A 304 5.03 14.84 12.25
CA LEU A 304 5.80 15.63 11.29
C LEU A 304 6.13 17.05 11.78
N ASP A 305 5.58 17.47 12.93
CA ASP A 305 5.58 18.86 13.40
C ASP A 305 5.21 19.86 12.27
N LEU A 306 4.27 19.44 11.42
CA LEU A 306 3.75 20.19 10.29
C LEU A 306 2.26 19.93 10.15
N GLU A 307 1.46 20.96 10.47
CA GLU A 307 0.01 20.86 10.42
C GLU A 307 -0.51 20.49 9.02
N TYR A 308 -1.62 19.76 8.97
CA TYR A 308 -2.29 19.40 7.71
C TYR A 308 -2.50 20.65 6.84
N PRO A 309 -1.92 20.71 5.62
CA PRO A 309 -1.78 21.96 4.89
C PRO A 309 -3.03 22.42 4.13
N TRP A 310 -4.00 21.53 3.90
CA TRP A 310 -5.12 21.77 2.99
C TRP A 310 -6.38 22.22 3.72
N ASP A 311 -7.39 22.73 2.96
CA ASP A 311 -8.59 23.33 3.52
C ASP A 311 -9.66 22.31 3.96
N LYS A 312 -9.62 21.10 3.40
CA LYS A 312 -10.48 19.97 3.74
C LYS A 312 -9.82 18.63 3.50
N TYR A 313 -10.40 17.55 4.02
CA TYR A 313 -10.07 16.16 3.68
C TYR A 313 -11.35 15.35 3.51
N ASN A 314 -11.88 15.28 2.32
CA ASN A 314 -13.09 14.49 2.01
C ASN A 314 -12.73 13.18 1.33
N GLN A 315 -13.45 12.12 1.63
CA GLN A 315 -13.24 10.76 1.13
C GLN A 315 -14.50 10.32 0.38
N ILE A 316 -14.33 9.73 -0.81
CA ILE A 316 -15.43 9.25 -1.62
C ILE A 316 -15.18 7.83 -2.09
N VAL A 317 -16.21 6.99 -2.06
CA VAL A 317 -16.17 5.62 -2.57
C VAL A 317 -16.90 5.56 -3.90
N VAL A 318 -16.24 5.02 -4.93
CA VAL A 318 -16.81 4.93 -6.28
C VAL A 318 -16.81 3.50 -6.79
N ARG A 319 -17.75 3.19 -7.70
CA ARG A 319 -17.89 1.88 -8.33
C ARG A 319 -16.92 1.69 -9.49
N ASP A 320 -16.48 0.42 -9.67
CA ASP A 320 -15.62 0.00 -10.76
C ASP A 320 -14.32 0.83 -10.83
N TYR A 321 -13.80 1.25 -9.68
CA TYR A 321 -12.57 2.01 -9.64
C TYR A 321 -11.40 1.22 -10.23
N VAL A 322 -10.49 1.90 -10.92
CA VAL A 322 -9.43 1.27 -11.72
C VAL A 322 -8.13 1.02 -10.96
N SER A 323 -8.08 1.42 -9.69
CA SER A 323 -6.98 1.18 -8.75
C SER A 323 -7.54 0.86 -7.37
N GLY A 324 -6.71 0.84 -6.32
CA GLY A 324 -7.16 0.70 -4.93
C GLY A 324 -7.81 1.99 -4.42
N ALA A 325 -7.01 3.03 -4.31
CA ALA A 325 -7.41 4.36 -3.89
C ALA A 325 -6.56 5.43 -4.63
N MET A 326 -6.77 6.72 -4.31
CA MET A 326 -6.04 7.84 -4.94
C MET A 326 -6.11 9.09 -4.06
N GLU A 327 -4.98 9.70 -3.83
CA GLU A 327 -4.72 10.81 -2.95
C GLU A 327 -5.19 12.19 -3.45
N ASN A 328 -6.05 12.29 -4.45
CA ASN A 328 -6.46 13.60 -5.01
C ASN A 328 -6.66 14.66 -3.93
N THR A 329 -5.92 15.75 -3.99
CA THR A 329 -5.76 16.75 -2.94
C THR A 329 -7.08 17.17 -2.30
N GLY A 330 -7.28 16.81 -1.02
CA GLY A 330 -8.48 17.11 -0.25
C GLY A 330 -9.76 16.39 -0.70
N ALA A 331 -9.68 15.46 -1.66
CA ALA A 331 -10.83 14.76 -2.24
C ALA A 331 -10.44 13.33 -2.68
N VAL A 332 -10.10 12.50 -1.71
CA VAL A 332 -9.55 11.14 -1.88
C VAL A 332 -10.60 10.18 -2.40
N ILE A 333 -10.25 9.38 -3.41
CA ILE A 333 -11.11 8.33 -3.98
C ILE A 333 -10.70 6.96 -3.46
N PHE A 334 -11.69 6.14 -3.12
CA PHE A 334 -11.55 4.72 -2.80
C PHE A 334 -12.44 3.88 -3.74
N GLY A 335 -11.98 2.68 -4.06
CA GLY A 335 -12.80 1.67 -4.71
C GLY A 335 -13.86 1.09 -3.77
N ASP A 336 -14.88 0.45 -4.34
CA ASP A 336 -16.03 -0.10 -3.60
C ASP A 336 -15.69 -1.30 -2.68
N TYR A 337 -14.44 -1.79 -2.71
CA TYR A 337 -13.93 -2.83 -1.78
C TYR A 337 -13.91 -2.37 -0.32
N VAL A 338 -13.86 -1.04 -0.06
CA VAL A 338 -13.91 -0.49 1.30
C VAL A 338 -15.30 -0.54 1.92
N TYR A 339 -16.34 -0.77 1.13
CA TYR A 339 -17.68 -0.98 1.67
C TYR A 339 -17.72 -2.29 2.46
N LYS A 340 -17.77 -2.16 3.76
CA LYS A 340 -17.78 -3.28 4.71
C LYS A 340 -18.84 -3.06 5.78
N ASP A 341 -19.55 -4.14 6.10
CA ASP A 341 -20.42 -4.15 7.26
C ASP A 341 -19.66 -4.44 8.56
N SER A 342 -20.37 -4.42 9.68
CA SER A 342 -19.77 -4.65 10.99
C SER A 342 -19.09 -6.02 11.16
N SER A 343 -19.52 -7.04 10.41
CA SER A 343 -18.92 -8.39 10.45
C SER A 343 -17.60 -8.45 9.68
N GLU A 344 -17.54 -7.77 8.53
CA GLU A 344 -16.34 -7.67 7.70
C GLU A 344 -15.26 -6.80 8.36
N LEU A 345 -15.67 -5.71 9.03
CA LEU A 345 -14.75 -4.83 9.76
C LEU A 345 -14.07 -5.50 10.96
N LEU A 346 -14.61 -6.62 11.48
CA LEU A 346 -13.92 -7.43 12.49
C LEU A 346 -12.70 -8.16 11.93
N ASP A 347 -12.72 -8.46 10.63
CA ASP A 347 -11.72 -9.26 9.96
C ASP A 347 -10.67 -8.40 9.23
N ASN A 348 -11.12 -7.30 8.62
CA ASN A 348 -10.27 -6.31 7.94
C ASN A 348 -10.95 -4.94 7.89
N ASN A 349 -10.24 -3.88 8.27
CA ASN A 349 -10.80 -2.54 8.42
C ASN A 349 -10.21 -1.47 7.47
N ASP A 350 -9.33 -1.81 6.54
CA ASP A 350 -8.66 -0.93 5.56
C ASP A 350 -8.02 0.35 6.13
N GLN A 351 -7.78 0.42 7.46
CA GLN A 351 -7.21 1.63 8.08
C GLN A 351 -5.81 1.94 7.55
N SER A 352 -5.04 0.93 7.16
CA SER A 352 -3.73 1.09 6.53
C SER A 352 -3.85 1.86 5.22
N THR A 353 -4.81 1.52 4.34
CA THR A 353 -5.06 2.25 3.09
C THR A 353 -5.50 3.69 3.36
N ILE A 354 -6.36 3.91 4.36
CA ILE A 354 -6.81 5.27 4.71
C ILE A 354 -5.64 6.12 5.22
N ALA A 355 -4.73 5.53 6.01
CA ALA A 355 -3.51 6.20 6.46
C ALA A 355 -2.56 6.53 5.28
N HIS A 356 -2.41 5.60 4.33
CA HIS A 356 -1.63 5.75 3.10
C HIS A 356 -2.10 6.97 2.30
N GLU A 357 -3.38 7.02 1.93
CA GLU A 357 -3.96 8.12 1.15
C GLU A 357 -3.91 9.46 1.87
N LEU A 358 -4.04 9.45 3.20
CA LEU A 358 -3.90 10.67 3.99
C LEU A 358 -2.47 11.19 4.00
N PHE A 359 -1.46 10.31 4.11
CA PHE A 359 -0.07 10.73 4.23
C PHE A 359 0.47 11.35 2.95
N HIS A 360 -0.07 10.97 1.81
CA HIS A 360 0.19 11.61 0.53
C HIS A 360 -0.04 13.13 0.53
N HIS A 361 -0.94 13.64 1.39
CA HIS A 361 -1.19 15.08 1.48
C HIS A 361 0.03 15.88 1.93
N TRP A 362 1.04 15.22 2.52
CA TRP A 362 2.37 15.77 2.75
C TRP A 362 3.39 15.28 1.71
N PHE A 363 3.38 13.95 1.41
CA PHE A 363 4.33 13.30 0.49
C PHE A 363 3.60 12.85 -0.78
N GLY A 364 3.53 13.74 -1.76
CA GLY A 364 2.76 13.60 -3.00
C GLY A 364 2.10 14.92 -3.37
N ASP A 365 1.23 15.46 -2.52
CA ASP A 365 0.49 16.68 -2.77
C ASP A 365 1.29 17.94 -2.42
N LEU A 366 1.75 18.06 -1.16
CA LEU A 366 2.53 19.24 -0.72
C LEU A 366 3.90 19.28 -1.38
N VAL A 367 4.63 18.17 -1.33
CA VAL A 367 5.89 17.95 -2.05
C VAL A 367 5.69 16.77 -2.99
N THR A 368 5.77 17.01 -4.28
CA THR A 368 5.52 16.00 -5.33
C THR A 368 6.84 15.49 -5.89
N CYS A 369 6.92 14.26 -6.36
CA CYS A 369 8.07 13.76 -7.08
C CYS A 369 8.32 14.59 -8.36
N GLU A 370 9.59 14.91 -8.66
CA GLU A 370 9.99 15.72 -9.83
C GLU A 370 9.71 15.00 -11.17
N SER A 371 9.82 13.69 -11.16
CA SER A 371 9.51 12.79 -12.26
C SER A 371 9.01 11.46 -11.73
N TRP A 372 8.38 10.66 -12.57
CA TRP A 372 7.89 9.33 -12.17
C TRP A 372 9.01 8.38 -11.74
N ALA A 373 10.25 8.59 -12.19
CA ALA A 373 11.42 7.87 -11.67
C ALA A 373 11.64 8.09 -10.15
N ASN A 374 11.15 9.22 -9.60
CA ASN A 374 11.19 9.55 -8.19
C ASN A 374 9.86 9.23 -7.46
N LEU A 375 8.97 8.43 -8.03
CA LEU A 375 7.69 8.02 -7.44
C LEU A 375 7.82 7.52 -5.99
N PRO A 376 8.91 6.85 -5.57
CA PRO A 376 9.12 6.48 -4.17
C PRO A 376 9.11 7.65 -3.17
N LEU A 377 9.30 8.89 -3.59
CA LEU A 377 9.14 10.06 -2.72
C LEU A 377 7.67 10.34 -2.35
N ASN A 378 6.73 9.80 -3.12
CA ASN A 378 5.30 9.76 -2.81
C ASN A 378 4.98 8.43 -2.12
N GLU A 379 5.13 7.31 -2.82
CA GLU A 379 4.59 6.00 -2.45
C GLU A 379 5.30 5.33 -1.27
N SER A 380 6.64 5.40 -1.21
CA SER A 380 7.35 4.79 -0.09
C SER A 380 6.98 5.43 1.25
N PHE A 381 6.72 6.74 1.26
CA PHE A 381 6.29 7.46 2.46
C PHE A 381 4.85 7.11 2.85
N ALA A 382 3.96 7.07 1.87
CA ALA A 382 2.58 6.67 2.10
C ALA A 382 2.50 5.22 2.61
N ASN A 383 3.26 4.31 2.01
CA ASN A 383 3.37 2.93 2.50
C ASN A 383 3.95 2.88 3.92
N TYR A 384 4.98 3.68 4.23
CA TYR A 384 5.55 3.71 5.59
C TYR A 384 4.59 4.30 6.62
N SER A 385 3.66 5.16 6.22
CA SER A 385 2.64 5.68 7.13
C SER A 385 1.71 4.60 7.68
N GLN A 386 1.51 3.51 6.94
CA GLN A 386 0.75 2.34 7.39
C GLN A 386 1.41 1.73 8.64
N TYR A 387 2.74 1.49 8.57
CA TYR A 387 3.52 1.06 9.72
C TYR A 387 3.43 2.05 10.89
N LEU A 388 3.57 3.36 10.62
CA LEU A 388 3.55 4.40 11.66
C LEU A 388 2.19 4.49 12.36
N TRP A 389 1.09 4.35 11.60
CA TRP A 389 -0.26 4.34 12.15
C TRP A 389 -0.51 3.08 13.00
N ASP A 390 -0.12 1.92 12.49
CA ASP A 390 -0.28 0.66 13.21
C ASP A 390 0.55 0.63 14.49
N GLU A 391 1.81 1.14 14.47
CA GLU A 391 2.66 1.29 15.65
C GLU A 391 1.98 2.16 16.72
N PHE A 392 1.41 3.29 16.32
CA PHE A 392 0.72 4.21 17.21
C PHE A 392 -0.62 3.65 17.72
N ARG A 393 -1.41 3.05 16.84
CA ARG A 393 -2.81 2.69 17.13
C ARG A 393 -2.96 1.33 17.77
N TYR A 394 -2.17 0.35 17.34
CA TYR A 394 -2.29 -1.06 17.73
C TYR A 394 -1.03 -1.60 18.42
N GLY A 395 0.08 -0.89 18.35
CA GLY A 395 1.34 -1.26 18.97
C GLY A 395 2.36 -1.91 18.05
N ALA A 396 3.59 -2.07 18.55
CA ALA A 396 4.74 -2.47 17.74
C ALA A 396 4.61 -3.86 17.11
N ASP A 397 3.95 -4.83 17.78
CA ASP A 397 3.78 -6.18 17.21
C ASP A 397 2.86 -6.17 15.97
N GLU A 398 1.80 -5.33 15.93
CA GLU A 398 0.93 -5.17 14.75
C GLU A 398 1.66 -4.51 13.59
N ALA A 399 2.41 -3.43 13.87
CA ALA A 399 3.25 -2.75 12.87
C ALA A 399 4.33 -3.68 12.29
N ASP A 400 5.00 -4.46 13.14
CA ASP A 400 6.00 -5.44 12.71
C ASP A 400 5.39 -6.58 11.88
N TYR A 401 4.12 -6.98 12.16
CA TYR A 401 3.37 -7.93 11.34
C TYR A 401 3.08 -7.37 9.95
N GLN A 402 2.56 -6.14 9.87
CA GLN A 402 2.32 -5.47 8.61
C GLN A 402 3.62 -5.32 7.79
N ALA A 403 4.72 -4.93 8.45
CA ALA A 403 6.03 -4.85 7.81
C ALA A 403 6.53 -6.21 7.26
N GLU A 404 6.23 -7.33 7.93
CA GLU A 404 6.54 -8.67 7.40
C GLU A 404 5.75 -8.97 6.12
N VAL A 405 4.45 -8.68 6.12
CA VAL A 405 3.58 -8.84 4.93
C VAL A 405 4.09 -8.02 3.75
N GLU A 406 4.47 -6.76 4.00
CA GLU A 406 5.02 -5.87 2.98
C GLU A 406 6.36 -6.36 2.42
N VAL A 407 7.28 -6.76 3.28
CA VAL A 407 8.59 -7.32 2.84
C VAL A 407 8.41 -8.56 1.97
N GLU A 408 7.47 -9.45 2.33
CA GLU A 408 7.16 -10.62 1.51
C GLU A 408 6.54 -10.20 0.15
N GLY A 409 5.66 -9.21 0.14
CA GLY A 409 5.12 -8.60 -1.08
C GLY A 409 6.23 -8.06 -2.00
N TYR A 410 7.25 -7.38 -1.45
CA TYR A 410 8.42 -6.97 -2.21
C TYR A 410 9.18 -8.16 -2.79
N TYR A 411 9.45 -9.21 -2.00
CA TYR A 411 10.18 -10.37 -2.51
C TYR A 411 9.42 -11.07 -3.66
N GLN A 412 8.10 -11.16 -3.58
CA GLN A 412 7.27 -11.74 -4.64
C GLN A 412 7.25 -10.86 -5.89
N SER A 413 7.09 -9.55 -5.74
CA SER A 413 7.14 -8.57 -6.83
C SER A 413 8.48 -8.62 -7.55
N ALA A 414 9.59 -8.56 -6.82
CA ALA A 414 10.94 -8.61 -7.36
C ALA A 414 11.27 -9.94 -8.06
N ALA A 415 10.75 -11.06 -7.55
CA ALA A 415 10.92 -12.36 -8.18
C ALA A 415 10.15 -12.47 -9.51
N TYR A 416 9.01 -11.77 -9.65
CA TYR A 416 8.17 -11.79 -10.85
C TYR A 416 8.61 -10.75 -11.89
N GLN A 417 8.87 -9.51 -11.47
CA GLN A 417 9.16 -8.36 -12.34
C GLN A 417 10.65 -8.11 -12.56
N GLY A 418 11.52 -8.69 -11.70
CA GLY A 418 12.95 -8.44 -11.69
C GLY A 418 13.36 -7.38 -10.67
N TYR A 419 14.67 -7.22 -10.49
CA TYR A 419 15.25 -6.26 -9.55
C TYR A 419 15.68 -4.99 -10.27
N HIS A 420 15.25 -3.84 -9.76
CA HIS A 420 15.69 -2.51 -10.21
C HIS A 420 16.01 -1.59 -9.02
N ASP A 421 16.58 -0.43 -9.31
CA ASP A 421 16.86 0.60 -8.32
C ASP A 421 15.53 1.14 -7.75
N LEU A 422 15.51 1.61 -6.50
CA LEU A 422 14.31 2.21 -5.95
C LEU A 422 13.94 3.50 -6.71
N ILE A 423 14.91 4.36 -6.95
CA ILE A 423 14.77 5.51 -7.88
C ILE A 423 15.21 5.03 -9.25
N TRP A 424 14.26 4.80 -10.14
CA TRP A 424 14.50 4.05 -11.36
C TRP A 424 14.38 4.93 -12.61
N TYR A 425 15.50 5.55 -13.03
CA TYR A 425 15.51 6.46 -14.18
C TYR A 425 15.47 5.78 -15.55
N ASP A 426 15.75 4.50 -15.64
CA ASP A 426 15.77 3.76 -16.91
C ASP A 426 14.58 2.79 -17.09
N HIS A 427 13.45 3.06 -16.41
CA HIS A 427 12.19 2.34 -16.61
C HIS A 427 11.74 2.40 -18.08
N LEU A 428 11.07 1.37 -18.58
CA LEU A 428 10.55 1.34 -19.94
C LEU A 428 9.21 2.09 -20.06
N ASP A 429 8.35 1.89 -19.09
CA ASP A 429 7.10 2.65 -18.91
C ASP A 429 7.08 3.23 -17.50
N LYS A 430 6.54 4.45 -17.33
CA LYS A 430 6.33 5.05 -16.01
C LYS A 430 5.39 4.24 -15.12
N GLU A 431 4.46 3.50 -15.74
CA GLU A 431 3.54 2.61 -15.03
C GLU A 431 4.26 1.41 -14.36
N ASP A 432 5.48 1.05 -14.82
CA ASP A 432 6.29 0.01 -14.19
C ASP A 432 6.81 0.40 -12.80
N MET A 433 6.74 1.72 -12.47
CA MET A 433 7.11 2.23 -11.14
C MET A 433 6.15 1.83 -10.02
N PHE A 434 4.90 1.42 -10.36
CA PHE A 434 3.88 1.02 -9.37
C PHE A 434 4.04 -0.46 -9.01
N ASP A 435 5.04 -0.76 -8.21
CA ASP A 435 5.39 -2.13 -7.84
C ASP A 435 5.89 -2.26 -6.39
N GLY A 436 6.23 -3.49 -5.97
CA GLY A 436 6.75 -3.74 -4.64
C GLY A 436 8.06 -3.03 -4.29
N HIS A 437 8.78 -2.43 -5.26
CA HIS A 437 9.95 -1.60 -4.96
C HIS A 437 9.53 -0.22 -4.47
N SER A 438 8.68 0.50 -5.22
CA SER A 438 8.24 1.85 -4.86
C SER A 438 7.45 1.89 -3.55
N TYR A 439 6.66 0.85 -3.27
CA TYR A 439 5.84 0.75 -2.07
C TYR A 439 6.59 0.05 -0.93
N ASN A 440 6.70 -1.26 -0.98
CA ASN A 440 7.11 -2.12 0.12
C ASN A 440 8.61 -1.98 0.45
N LYS A 441 9.50 -2.11 -0.56
CA LYS A 441 10.95 -1.90 -0.37
C LYS A 441 11.22 -0.50 0.15
N GLY A 442 10.60 0.52 -0.46
CA GLY A 442 10.80 1.91 -0.08
C GLY A 442 10.38 2.19 1.37
N GLY A 443 9.20 1.73 1.79
CA GLY A 443 8.74 1.84 3.18
C GLY A 443 9.73 1.19 4.16
N ARG A 444 10.26 0.02 3.82
CA ARG A 444 11.25 -0.66 4.65
C ARG A 444 12.59 0.06 4.73
N ILE A 445 13.05 0.66 3.63
CA ILE A 445 14.27 1.49 3.60
C ILE A 445 14.10 2.72 4.51
N LEU A 446 12.94 3.35 4.51
CA LEU A 446 12.66 4.47 5.42
C LEU A 446 12.69 4.02 6.90
N HIS A 447 12.18 2.83 7.20
CA HIS A 447 12.27 2.25 8.54
C HIS A 447 13.74 1.98 8.96
N MET A 448 14.56 1.46 8.04
CA MET A 448 16.00 1.28 8.27
C MET A 448 16.70 2.62 8.55
N LEU A 449 16.37 3.66 7.79
CA LEU A 449 16.93 5.00 7.98
C LEU A 449 16.52 5.60 9.33
N ARG A 450 15.23 5.43 9.72
CA ARG A 450 14.74 5.83 11.06
C ARG A 450 15.51 5.12 12.17
N ALA A 451 15.72 3.81 12.05
CA ALA A 451 16.46 3.04 13.05
C ALA A 451 17.95 3.44 13.14
N TYR A 452 18.53 3.83 12.01
CA TYR A 452 19.92 4.31 11.95
C TYR A 452 20.10 5.68 12.58
N LEU A 453 19.24 6.66 12.22
CA LEU A 453 19.32 8.04 12.67
C LEU A 453 18.70 8.27 14.06
N GLY A 454 17.76 7.43 14.47
CA GLY A 454 16.87 7.64 15.60
C GLY A 454 15.69 8.56 15.27
N ASP A 455 14.64 8.47 16.07
CA ASP A 455 13.35 9.14 15.84
C ASP A 455 13.48 10.65 15.70
N ASP A 456 14.22 11.30 16.63
CA ASP A 456 14.34 12.76 16.64
C ASP A 456 14.95 13.30 15.35
N ALA A 457 16.04 12.71 14.85
CA ALA A 457 16.70 13.15 13.64
C ALA A 457 15.89 12.76 12.39
N PHE A 458 15.25 11.60 12.41
CA PHE A 458 14.43 11.14 11.28
C PHE A 458 13.22 12.06 11.07
N PHE A 459 12.38 12.28 12.06
CA PHE A 459 11.18 13.10 11.90
C PHE A 459 11.50 14.60 11.70
N LEU A 460 12.55 15.11 12.33
CA LEU A 460 13.02 16.47 12.03
C LEU A 460 13.55 16.59 10.60
N GLY A 461 14.22 15.56 10.06
CA GLY A 461 14.64 15.48 8.67
C GLY A 461 13.46 15.51 7.70
N LEU A 462 12.39 14.78 7.99
CA LEU A 462 11.13 14.82 7.22
C LEU A 462 10.48 16.22 7.26
N ASN A 463 10.38 16.83 8.44
CA ASN A 463 9.88 18.20 8.59
C ASN A 463 10.70 19.17 7.74
N ARG A 464 12.04 19.05 7.78
CA ARG A 464 12.97 19.89 6.99
C ARG A 464 12.74 19.73 5.50
N TYR A 465 12.60 18.49 5.02
CA TYR A 465 12.32 18.18 3.61
C TYR A 465 11.00 18.80 3.15
N LEU A 466 9.91 18.59 3.91
CA LEU A 466 8.59 19.12 3.59
C LEU A 466 8.55 20.65 3.62
N THR A 467 9.11 21.25 4.67
CA THR A 467 9.09 22.73 4.83
C THR A 467 9.88 23.44 3.73
N LYS A 468 11.03 22.88 3.34
CA LYS A 468 11.93 23.47 2.34
C LYS A 468 11.37 23.35 0.93
N ASN A 469 10.65 22.28 0.63
CA ASN A 469 10.16 21.96 -0.71
C ASN A 469 8.64 22.11 -0.88
N LYS A 470 7.91 22.63 0.10
CA LYS A 470 6.44 22.77 0.03
C LYS A 470 5.99 23.47 -1.24
N PHE A 471 4.95 22.94 -1.87
CA PHE A 471 4.35 23.39 -3.11
C PHE A 471 5.28 23.34 -4.33
N THR A 472 6.37 22.58 -4.25
CA THR A 472 7.28 22.32 -5.36
C THR A 472 7.39 20.81 -5.63
N ALA A 473 8.17 20.46 -6.63
CA ALA A 473 8.57 19.08 -6.89
C ALA A 473 9.99 18.83 -6.38
N ALA A 474 10.31 17.57 -6.05
CA ALA A 474 11.59 17.19 -5.45
C ALA A 474 12.13 15.88 -6.03
N GLU A 475 13.45 15.76 -6.04
CA GLU A 475 14.20 14.52 -6.32
C GLU A 475 14.74 13.94 -5.01
N VAL A 476 15.17 12.67 -5.04
CA VAL A 476 15.71 11.95 -3.89
C VAL A 476 16.87 12.69 -3.18
N HIS A 477 17.65 13.45 -3.92
CA HIS A 477 18.75 14.23 -3.34
C HIS A 477 18.29 15.37 -2.41
N HIS A 478 17.09 15.92 -2.62
CA HIS A 478 16.50 16.88 -1.68
C HIS A 478 16.18 16.24 -0.33
N LEU A 479 15.71 14.99 -0.36
CA LEU A 479 15.46 14.20 0.85
C LEU A 479 16.76 13.91 1.60
N ARG A 480 17.80 13.40 0.89
CA ARG A 480 19.12 13.13 1.48
C ARG A 480 19.69 14.38 2.16
N MET A 481 19.73 15.50 1.45
CA MET A 481 20.26 16.75 2.01
C MET A 481 19.49 17.25 3.24
N ALA A 482 18.18 16.99 3.32
CA ALA A 482 17.39 17.35 4.49
C ALA A 482 17.80 16.55 5.72
N PHE A 483 18.06 15.26 5.57
CA PHE A 483 18.57 14.39 6.65
C PHE A 483 20.02 14.76 7.04
N GLU A 484 20.88 15.03 6.07
CA GLU A 484 22.27 15.50 6.33
C GLU A 484 22.31 16.85 7.06
N ASP A 485 21.43 17.78 6.70
CA ASP A 485 21.28 19.10 7.38
C ASP A 485 20.92 18.93 8.87
N VAL A 486 20.19 17.87 9.23
CA VAL A 486 19.73 17.62 10.61
C VAL A 486 20.73 16.78 11.40
N SER A 487 21.18 15.67 10.83
CA SER A 487 22.05 14.71 11.51
C SER A 487 23.51 15.14 11.56
N GLY A 488 23.95 15.93 10.56
CA GLY A 488 25.37 16.28 10.37
C GLY A 488 26.20 15.13 9.79
N GLU A 489 25.57 14.01 9.40
CA GLU A 489 26.23 12.85 8.83
C GLU A 489 26.24 12.89 7.30
N ASP A 490 27.25 12.31 6.67
CA ASP A 490 27.25 11.99 5.24
C ASP A 490 26.41 10.74 5.00
N LEU A 491 25.29 10.90 4.32
CA LEU A 491 24.35 9.83 4.00
C LEU A 491 24.44 9.36 2.52
N ASN A 492 25.42 9.84 1.75
CA ASN A 492 25.58 9.40 0.36
C ASN A 492 25.67 7.88 0.27
N TRP A 493 26.45 7.23 1.14
CA TRP A 493 26.60 5.76 1.15
C TRP A 493 25.24 5.04 1.34
N PHE A 494 24.35 5.57 2.17
CA PHE A 494 23.02 4.96 2.42
C PHE A 494 22.10 5.13 1.21
N PHE A 495 22.05 6.34 0.65
CA PHE A 495 21.21 6.64 -0.51
C PHE A 495 21.70 5.95 -1.78
N ASP A 496 23.01 5.90 -2.02
CA ASP A 496 23.60 5.18 -3.16
C ASP A 496 23.29 3.68 -3.09
N GLN A 497 23.33 3.10 -1.88
CA GLN A 497 23.09 1.68 -1.68
C GLN A 497 21.62 1.30 -1.77
N TRP A 498 20.73 2.11 -1.19
CA TRP A 498 19.35 1.70 -0.98
C TRP A 498 18.34 2.40 -1.91
N PHE A 499 18.56 3.67 -2.25
CA PHE A 499 17.68 4.40 -3.16
C PHE A 499 18.12 4.29 -4.62
N LEU A 500 19.44 4.38 -4.87
CA LEU A 500 20.04 4.33 -6.20
C LEU A 500 20.65 2.96 -6.52
N GLY A 501 20.36 1.95 -5.69
CA GLY A 501 20.82 0.58 -5.84
C GLY A 501 19.68 -0.42 -5.75
N LYS A 502 19.85 -1.56 -6.42
CA LYS A 502 18.87 -2.64 -6.49
C LYS A 502 19.12 -3.74 -5.46
N GLY A 503 18.07 -4.57 -5.24
CA GLY A 503 18.17 -5.80 -4.46
C GLY A 503 17.93 -5.62 -2.96
N HIS A 504 18.31 -6.66 -2.23
CA HIS A 504 18.21 -6.76 -0.77
C HIS A 504 19.28 -7.68 -0.22
N LEU A 505 19.44 -7.65 1.10
CA LEU A 505 20.46 -8.39 1.82
C LEU A 505 20.05 -9.84 2.04
N ILE A 506 21.01 -10.76 1.89
CA ILE A 506 20.89 -12.17 2.31
C ILE A 506 22.05 -12.48 3.25
N LEU A 507 21.74 -12.68 4.54
CA LEU A 507 22.72 -12.96 5.59
C LEU A 507 22.65 -14.41 6.02
N PHE A 508 23.82 -15.06 6.07
CA PHE A 508 24.03 -16.31 6.78
C PHE A 508 24.90 -16.05 7.99
N THR A 509 24.47 -16.53 9.14
CA THR A 509 25.20 -16.37 10.39
C THR A 509 25.32 -17.72 11.09
N ASP A 510 26.49 -18.02 11.61
CA ASP A 510 26.72 -19.13 12.52
C ASP A 510 27.43 -18.67 13.80
N TYR A 511 27.32 -19.43 14.88
CA TYR A 511 27.71 -19.06 16.21
C TYR A 511 28.52 -20.18 16.87
N GLU A 512 29.80 -19.95 17.09
CA GLU A 512 30.70 -20.89 17.73
C GLU A 512 31.01 -20.47 19.19
N LEU A 513 30.64 -21.32 20.16
CA LEU A 513 30.95 -21.08 21.58
C LEU A 513 32.26 -21.71 21.95
N ASN A 514 33.02 -21.05 22.83
CA ASN A 514 34.18 -21.67 23.49
C ASN A 514 33.74 -22.79 24.47
N ALA A 515 34.69 -23.55 25.01
CA ALA A 515 34.43 -24.70 25.90
C ALA A 515 33.71 -24.31 27.20
N ASP A 516 33.92 -23.08 27.71
CA ASP A 516 33.27 -22.56 28.92
C ASP A 516 31.90 -21.96 28.62
N GLY A 517 31.55 -21.75 27.35
CA GLY A 517 30.27 -21.21 26.90
C GLY A 517 30.08 -19.73 27.17
N ASN A 518 31.15 -18.98 27.49
CA ASN A 518 31.10 -17.56 27.82
C ASN A 518 31.75 -16.64 26.78
N GLU A 519 32.23 -17.22 25.67
CA GLU A 519 32.70 -16.48 24.51
C GLU A 519 32.03 -17.05 23.26
N VAL A 520 31.60 -16.18 22.36
CA VAL A 520 31.01 -16.54 21.07
C VAL A 520 31.76 -15.89 19.92
N VAL A 521 32.06 -16.68 18.91
CA VAL A 521 32.48 -16.21 17.59
C VAL A 521 31.24 -16.20 16.70
N VAL A 522 30.92 -15.04 16.13
CA VAL A 522 29.81 -14.81 15.20
C VAL A 522 30.40 -14.67 13.81
N ASN A 523 30.18 -15.67 12.96
CA ASN A 523 30.57 -15.63 11.56
C ASN A 523 29.39 -15.11 10.74
N ILE A 524 29.60 -14.07 9.94
CA ILE A 524 28.57 -13.43 9.12
C ILE A 524 29.00 -13.46 7.67
N LEU A 525 28.10 -13.87 6.79
CA LEU A 525 28.33 -13.99 5.35
C LEU A 525 27.21 -13.37 4.55
N GLN A 526 27.53 -12.41 3.68
CA GLN A 526 26.63 -11.87 2.69
C GLN A 526 26.57 -12.81 1.47
N ARG A 527 25.39 -13.37 1.18
CA ARG A 527 25.17 -14.47 0.20
C ARG A 527 24.38 -14.05 -1.04
N GLN A 528 23.93 -12.81 -1.15
CA GLN A 528 23.30 -12.32 -2.38
C GLN A 528 24.25 -12.49 -3.59
N ASN A 529 23.68 -12.65 -4.78
CA ASN A 529 24.46 -12.78 -6.01
C ASN A 529 25.27 -11.50 -6.28
N LYS A 530 26.59 -11.57 -6.22
CA LYS A 530 27.50 -10.42 -6.36
C LYS A 530 27.64 -9.91 -7.79
N GLU A 531 27.20 -10.67 -8.78
CA GLU A 531 27.15 -10.21 -10.17
C GLU A 531 26.01 -9.20 -10.38
N ASP A 532 24.94 -9.33 -9.57
CA ASP A 532 23.74 -8.52 -9.68
C ASP A 532 23.61 -7.48 -8.56
N PHE A 533 24.14 -7.76 -7.36
CA PHE A 533 23.95 -6.96 -6.15
C PHE A 533 25.27 -6.57 -5.49
N PRO A 534 25.32 -5.39 -4.84
CA PRO A 534 26.52 -4.96 -4.12
C PRO A 534 26.78 -5.81 -2.86
N VAL A 535 27.98 -5.68 -2.31
CA VAL A 535 28.23 -5.96 -0.90
C VAL A 535 27.72 -4.76 -0.12
N TYR A 536 26.76 -4.99 0.76
CA TYR A 536 26.09 -3.92 1.52
C TYR A 536 26.91 -3.54 2.76
N ARG A 537 26.94 -2.26 3.08
CA ARG A 537 27.37 -1.74 4.36
C ARG A 537 26.18 -1.68 5.32
N ILE A 538 26.23 -2.43 6.42
CA ILE A 538 25.12 -2.67 7.32
C ILE A 538 25.52 -2.36 8.77
N PRO A 539 25.25 -1.16 9.28
CA PRO A 539 25.24 -0.94 10.72
C PRO A 539 24.08 -1.72 11.34
N THR A 540 24.38 -2.61 12.29
CA THR A 540 23.37 -3.44 12.97
C THR A 540 23.79 -3.78 14.40
N GLU A 541 22.98 -4.60 15.06
CA GLU A 541 23.20 -5.01 16.44
C GLU A 541 23.26 -6.55 16.54
N VAL A 542 24.03 -7.02 17.51
CA VAL A 542 24.01 -8.43 17.95
C VAL A 542 23.57 -8.42 19.42
N ALA A 543 22.48 -9.14 19.71
CA ALA A 543 22.01 -9.35 21.07
C ALA A 543 22.54 -10.66 21.63
N ILE A 544 23.18 -10.64 22.80
CA ILE A 544 23.76 -11.80 23.47
C ILE A 544 23.09 -11.95 24.84
N LEU A 545 22.32 -13.04 25.00
CA LEU A 545 21.66 -13.37 26.26
C LEU A 545 22.50 -14.37 27.05
N THR A 546 22.72 -14.07 28.33
CA THR A 546 23.45 -14.96 29.24
C THR A 546 22.52 -15.63 30.24
N GLU A 547 22.96 -16.73 30.83
CA GLU A 547 22.19 -17.51 31.80
C GLU A 547 21.82 -16.65 33.01
N GLY A 548 20.51 -16.61 33.34
CA GLY A 548 19.95 -15.82 34.42
C GLY A 548 19.78 -14.33 34.16
N ALA A 549 20.18 -13.83 32.98
CA ALA A 549 19.92 -12.43 32.59
C ALA A 549 18.47 -12.25 32.13
N SER A 550 17.86 -11.14 32.53
CA SER A 550 16.53 -10.72 32.03
C SER A 550 16.59 -9.96 30.70
N GLU A 551 17.76 -9.37 30.38
CA GLU A 551 17.98 -8.58 29.17
C GLU A 551 19.25 -9.02 28.44
N ALA A 552 19.25 -8.93 27.14
CA ALA A 552 20.41 -9.24 26.33
C ALA A 552 21.45 -8.10 26.36
N ASN A 553 22.73 -8.47 26.30
CA ASN A 553 23.82 -7.53 26.06
C ASN A 553 23.84 -7.18 24.58
N ILE A 554 23.67 -5.89 24.22
CA ILE A 554 23.60 -5.40 22.86
C ILE A 554 24.99 -4.92 22.40
N GLN A 555 25.49 -5.50 21.31
CA GLN A 555 26.73 -5.13 20.65
C GLN A 555 26.43 -4.50 19.29
N LYS A 556 26.93 -3.29 19.05
CA LYS A 556 26.83 -2.62 17.74
C LYS A 556 27.98 -3.07 16.85
N ILE A 557 27.65 -3.46 15.63
CA ILE A 557 28.61 -3.88 14.61
C ILE A 557 28.33 -3.18 13.28
N ILE A 558 29.31 -3.16 12.41
CA ILE A 558 29.16 -2.78 10.99
C ILE A 558 29.59 -3.96 10.17
N ILE A 559 28.74 -4.42 9.26
CA ILE A 559 29.06 -5.46 8.27
C ILE A 559 29.27 -4.74 6.96
N ASP A 560 30.49 -4.72 6.40
CA ASP A 560 30.80 -4.05 5.12
C ASP A 560 31.66 -4.90 4.19
N GLU A 561 31.95 -6.13 4.60
CA GLU A 561 32.62 -7.12 3.78
C GLU A 561 31.71 -8.31 3.46
N VAL A 562 32.15 -9.13 2.50
CA VAL A 562 31.43 -10.36 2.12
C VAL A 562 31.34 -11.35 3.27
N SER A 563 32.41 -11.43 4.07
CA SER A 563 32.54 -12.33 5.23
C SER A 563 33.27 -11.62 6.34
N GLU A 564 32.66 -11.60 7.51
CA GLU A 564 33.21 -10.98 8.71
C GLU A 564 33.05 -11.88 9.93
N ILE A 565 33.95 -11.69 10.88
CA ILE A 565 34.00 -12.47 12.11
C ILE A 565 34.07 -11.49 13.30
N PHE A 566 33.12 -11.64 14.23
CA PHE A 566 33.08 -10.88 15.48
C PHE A 566 33.21 -11.83 16.66
N THR A 567 34.00 -11.46 17.65
CA THR A 567 34.17 -12.25 18.88
C THR A 567 33.75 -11.44 20.10
N PHE A 568 32.87 -12.04 20.92
CA PHE A 568 32.35 -11.41 22.14
C PHE A 568 32.59 -12.33 23.34
N SER A 569 33.22 -11.78 24.39
CA SER A 569 33.47 -12.48 25.65
C SER A 569 32.64 -11.86 26.75
N LEU A 570 31.94 -12.68 27.54
CA LEU A 570 31.08 -12.27 28.65
C LEU A 570 31.51 -12.99 29.93
N SER A 571 30.99 -12.54 31.07
CA SER A 571 31.29 -13.17 32.36
C SER A 571 30.52 -14.46 32.60
N GLU A 572 29.32 -14.53 32.04
CA GLU A 572 28.36 -15.62 32.24
C GLU A 572 28.17 -16.46 30.98
N LYS A 573 27.61 -17.66 31.16
CA LYS A 573 27.34 -18.57 30.07
C LYS A 573 26.30 -17.99 29.10
N ILE A 574 26.60 -18.02 27.79
CA ILE A 574 25.72 -17.56 26.71
C ILE A 574 24.64 -18.61 26.45
N VAL A 575 23.40 -18.20 26.38
CA VAL A 575 22.22 -19.05 26.14
C VAL A 575 21.44 -18.67 24.89
N ASN A 576 21.69 -17.48 24.32
CA ASN A 576 21.22 -17.08 23.00
C ASN A 576 22.09 -15.99 22.39
N VAL A 577 22.21 -15.99 21.07
CA VAL A 577 22.80 -14.93 20.25
C VAL A 577 21.84 -14.67 19.08
N GLN A 578 21.62 -13.40 18.77
CA GLN A 578 20.73 -13.02 17.67
C GLN A 578 21.28 -11.79 16.96
N ILE A 579 21.38 -11.86 15.62
CA ILE A 579 21.65 -10.69 14.78
C ILE A 579 20.35 -9.94 14.49
N ASP A 580 20.44 -8.61 14.31
CA ASP A 580 19.29 -7.74 14.06
C ASP A 580 18.12 -8.01 15.03
N PRO A 581 18.32 -7.89 16.36
CA PRO A 581 17.31 -8.24 17.35
C PRO A 581 16.04 -7.37 17.23
N LYS A 582 16.16 -6.18 16.65
CA LYS A 582 15.05 -5.27 16.40
C LYS A 582 14.29 -5.56 15.11
N GLN A 583 14.78 -6.50 14.29
CA GLN A 583 14.18 -6.90 13.01
C GLN A 583 14.00 -5.73 12.03
N VAL A 584 15.00 -4.85 11.96
CA VAL A 584 14.96 -3.61 11.17
C VAL A 584 15.34 -3.84 9.71
N LEU A 585 16.28 -4.77 9.45
CA LEU A 585 16.92 -4.92 8.14
C LEU A 585 15.95 -5.41 7.05
N LEU A 586 16.08 -4.85 5.85
CA LEU A 586 15.53 -5.43 4.63
C LEU A 586 16.42 -6.62 4.22
N ALA A 587 16.23 -7.74 4.87
CA ALA A 587 17.11 -8.89 4.75
C ALA A 587 16.38 -10.22 4.90
N LYS A 588 16.87 -11.23 4.17
CA LYS A 588 16.66 -12.64 4.52
C LYS A 588 17.80 -13.07 5.43
N VAL A 589 17.50 -13.37 6.69
CA VAL A 589 18.50 -13.74 7.70
C VAL A 589 18.36 -15.23 8.03
N PHE A 590 19.44 -15.97 7.84
CA PHE A 590 19.54 -17.40 8.15
C PHE A 590 20.55 -17.58 9.29
N GLU A 591 20.05 -17.99 10.45
CA GLU A 591 20.86 -18.23 11.64
C GLU A 591 21.03 -19.74 11.85
N ASP A 592 22.28 -20.20 11.94
CA ASP A 592 22.64 -21.56 12.36
C ASP A 592 23.05 -21.55 13.83
N LYS A 593 22.15 -21.97 14.71
CA LYS A 593 22.35 -22.03 16.15
C LYS A 593 21.53 -23.15 16.78
N PRO A 594 21.89 -23.62 18.00
CA PRO A 594 21.20 -24.71 18.67
C PRO A 594 19.71 -24.44 18.89
N ALA A 595 18.85 -25.47 18.82
CA ALA A 595 17.40 -25.37 19.10
C ALA A 595 17.11 -24.74 20.48
N ALA A 596 17.95 -24.98 21.48
CA ALA A 596 17.83 -24.36 22.81
C ALA A 596 17.96 -22.83 22.74
N PHE A 597 18.79 -22.27 21.83
CA PHE A 597 18.94 -20.84 21.67
C PHE A 597 17.66 -20.22 21.09
N PHE A 598 17.03 -20.85 20.10
CA PHE A 598 15.75 -20.42 19.59
C PHE A 598 14.65 -20.50 20.65
N ARG A 599 14.66 -21.53 21.52
CA ARG A 599 13.74 -21.59 22.65
C ARG A 599 13.92 -20.41 23.62
N HIS A 600 15.15 -20.05 23.96
CA HIS A 600 15.45 -18.86 24.76
C HIS A 600 15.01 -17.57 24.06
N GLN A 601 15.22 -17.47 22.75
CA GLN A 601 14.80 -16.33 21.96
C GLN A 601 13.27 -16.14 22.02
N PHE A 602 12.47 -17.20 21.89
CA PHE A 602 11.03 -17.13 22.00
C PHE A 602 10.56 -16.49 23.33
N TYR A 603 11.16 -16.89 24.44
CA TYR A 603 10.75 -16.38 25.76
C TYR A 603 11.29 -14.99 26.12
N HIS A 604 12.33 -14.50 25.44
CA HIS A 604 13.01 -13.26 25.83
C HIS A 604 12.99 -12.16 24.77
N SER A 605 12.42 -12.43 23.60
CA SER A 605 12.30 -11.39 22.58
C SER A 605 10.98 -10.62 22.70
N ASP A 606 11.09 -9.29 22.70
CA ASP A 606 9.91 -8.42 22.66
C ASP A 606 9.28 -8.34 21.26
N LYS A 607 10.07 -8.59 20.20
CA LYS A 607 9.63 -8.48 18.83
C LYS A 607 8.85 -9.71 18.37
N TYR A 608 7.66 -9.49 17.82
CA TYR A 608 6.78 -10.53 17.30
C TYR A 608 7.51 -11.45 16.30
N ARG A 609 8.13 -10.88 15.27
CA ARG A 609 8.80 -11.65 14.22
C ARG A 609 9.95 -12.52 14.77
N SER A 610 10.69 -12.00 15.75
CA SER A 610 11.74 -12.74 16.44
C SER A 610 11.18 -13.95 17.20
N ARG A 611 10.03 -13.81 17.88
CA ARG A 611 9.33 -14.92 18.56
C ARG A 611 8.79 -15.94 17.56
N LYS A 612 8.19 -15.50 16.44
CA LYS A 612 7.68 -16.37 15.37
C LYS A 612 8.79 -17.25 14.77
N VAL A 613 9.86 -16.63 14.31
CA VAL A 613 11.04 -17.36 13.79
C VAL A 613 11.59 -18.33 14.83
N ALA A 614 11.65 -17.91 16.08
CA ALA A 614 12.19 -18.74 17.16
C ALA A 614 11.38 -20.04 17.39
N ILE A 615 10.06 -19.95 17.48
CA ILE A 615 9.22 -21.14 17.67
C ILE A 615 9.28 -22.08 16.46
N GLU A 616 9.21 -21.55 15.25
CA GLU A 616 9.29 -22.35 14.01
C GLU A 616 10.63 -23.08 13.91
N ARG A 617 11.75 -22.39 14.16
CA ARG A 617 13.09 -22.98 14.12
C ARG A 617 13.30 -24.01 15.24
N ALA A 618 12.90 -23.70 16.48
CA ALA A 618 13.01 -24.64 17.59
C ALA A 618 12.27 -25.94 17.29
N LEU A 619 11.04 -25.88 16.79
CA LEU A 619 10.26 -27.06 16.43
C LEU A 619 10.86 -27.84 15.25
N SER A 620 11.31 -27.15 14.20
CA SER A 620 11.93 -27.79 13.02
C SER A 620 13.21 -28.54 13.38
N MET A 621 13.94 -28.10 14.39
CA MET A 621 15.18 -28.71 14.90
C MET A 621 14.91 -29.73 16.03
N HIS A 622 13.64 -30.12 16.26
CA HIS A 622 13.25 -31.11 17.27
C HIS A 622 13.73 -30.73 18.69
N CYS A 623 13.39 -29.49 19.11
CA CYS A 623 13.71 -29.02 20.47
C CYS A 623 13.11 -29.92 21.56
N ASP A 624 13.68 -29.83 22.78
CA ASP A 624 13.11 -30.45 23.96
C ASP A 624 11.74 -29.84 24.30
N ASP A 625 10.79 -30.69 24.73
CA ASP A 625 9.45 -30.30 25.15
C ASP A 625 8.66 -29.43 24.14
N PRO A 626 8.50 -29.85 22.86
CA PRO A 626 7.84 -29.07 21.82
C PRO A 626 6.37 -28.72 22.16
N LYS A 627 5.68 -29.59 22.93
CA LYS A 627 4.30 -29.37 23.36
C LYS A 627 4.17 -28.17 24.32
N ASP A 628 5.12 -27.97 25.23
CA ASP A 628 5.08 -26.87 26.18
C ASP A 628 5.34 -25.54 25.45
N LEU A 629 6.27 -25.55 24.50
CA LEU A 629 6.56 -24.38 23.66
C LEU A 629 5.32 -23.94 22.83
N VAL A 630 4.56 -24.90 22.26
CA VAL A 630 3.34 -24.59 21.51
C VAL A 630 2.22 -24.14 22.45
N LEU A 631 2.11 -24.72 23.66
CA LEU A 631 1.13 -24.26 24.65
C LEU A 631 1.38 -22.82 25.07
N ASP A 632 2.66 -22.45 25.33
CA ASP A 632 3.02 -21.08 25.67
C ASP A 632 2.75 -20.11 24.50
N ALA A 633 2.95 -20.57 23.25
CA ALA A 633 2.62 -19.80 22.06
C ALA A 633 1.12 -19.58 21.84
N LEU A 634 0.25 -20.53 22.24
CA LEU A 634 -1.21 -20.35 22.27
C LEU A 634 -1.64 -19.23 23.22
N ASP A 635 -0.81 -18.87 24.20
CA ASP A 635 -1.06 -17.80 25.16
C ASP A 635 -0.18 -16.54 24.90
N ASP A 636 0.53 -16.46 23.76
CA ASP A 636 1.32 -15.27 23.43
C ASP A 636 0.45 -14.00 23.43
N LYS A 637 1.07 -12.89 23.80
CA LYS A 637 0.42 -11.57 23.82
C LYS A 637 -0.10 -11.15 22.44
N PHE A 638 0.57 -11.58 21.37
CA PHE A 638 0.24 -11.19 20.02
C PHE A 638 -0.59 -12.26 19.29
N TRP A 639 -1.67 -11.84 18.67
CA TRP A 639 -2.67 -12.72 18.08
C TRP A 639 -2.10 -13.64 17.00
N GLU A 640 -1.15 -13.17 16.20
CA GLU A 640 -0.60 -13.96 15.08
C GLU A 640 0.24 -15.14 15.59
N ILE A 641 0.98 -14.98 16.69
CA ILE A 641 1.68 -16.11 17.34
C ILE A 641 0.68 -17.15 17.84
N ARG A 642 -0.45 -16.71 18.44
CA ARG A 642 -1.50 -17.62 18.88
C ARG A 642 -2.16 -18.36 17.71
N ALA A 643 -2.39 -17.65 16.58
CA ALA A 643 -2.94 -18.27 15.37
C ALA A 643 -1.95 -19.26 14.75
N SER A 644 -0.69 -18.88 14.58
CA SER A 644 0.38 -19.77 14.09
C SER A 644 0.59 -21.00 14.97
N ALA A 645 0.40 -20.89 16.29
CA ALA A 645 0.52 -22.01 17.22
C ALA A 645 -0.49 -23.15 16.91
N ALA A 646 -1.70 -22.82 16.40
CA ALA A 646 -2.68 -23.82 15.94
C ALA A 646 -2.14 -24.63 14.75
N GLU A 647 -1.55 -23.96 13.77
CA GLU A 647 -0.94 -24.62 12.62
C GLU A 647 0.26 -25.48 13.03
N LEU A 648 1.11 -24.97 13.91
CA LEU A 648 2.25 -25.70 14.43
C LEU A 648 1.79 -26.95 15.24
N ALA A 649 0.74 -26.82 16.04
CA ALA A 649 0.16 -27.96 16.74
C ALA A 649 -0.32 -29.07 15.78
N LEU A 650 -0.94 -28.69 14.66
CA LEU A 650 -1.34 -29.61 13.60
C LEU A 650 -0.14 -30.24 12.89
N ARG A 651 0.77 -29.39 12.38
CA ARG A 651 1.94 -29.79 11.59
C ARG A 651 2.84 -30.77 12.33
N TYR A 652 3.02 -30.60 13.62
CA TYR A 652 3.87 -31.45 14.46
C TYR A 652 3.09 -32.54 15.23
N GLY A 653 1.79 -32.71 14.95
CA GLY A 653 0.96 -33.73 15.57
C GLY A 653 0.75 -33.57 17.08
N LEU A 654 0.78 -32.33 17.58
CA LEU A 654 0.74 -31.99 19.00
C LEU A 654 -0.67 -31.77 19.54
N VAL A 655 -1.71 -31.68 18.71
CA VAL A 655 -3.10 -31.40 19.11
C VAL A 655 -3.56 -32.39 20.20
N ASN A 656 -3.23 -33.68 20.06
CA ASN A 656 -3.56 -34.73 21.02
C ASN A 656 -2.39 -35.10 21.95
N ALA A 657 -1.36 -34.24 22.09
CA ALA A 657 -0.22 -34.51 22.96
C ALA A 657 -0.63 -34.67 24.44
N ASN A 658 -1.61 -33.89 24.87
CA ASN A 658 -2.23 -34.02 26.19
C ASN A 658 -3.56 -33.24 26.25
N ALA A 659 -4.35 -33.46 27.31
CA ALA A 659 -5.64 -32.81 27.52
C ALA A 659 -5.52 -31.29 27.65
N GLN A 660 -4.39 -30.77 28.12
CA GLN A 660 -4.14 -29.30 28.24
C GLN A 660 -4.09 -28.64 26.85
N MET A 661 -3.40 -29.27 25.88
CA MET A 661 -3.34 -28.77 24.49
C MET A 661 -4.73 -28.74 23.87
N GLN A 662 -5.50 -29.81 23.98
CA GLN A 662 -6.88 -29.84 23.44
C GLN A 662 -7.76 -28.77 24.08
N ASN A 663 -7.69 -28.62 25.42
CA ASN A 663 -8.47 -27.62 26.13
C ASN A 663 -8.05 -26.19 25.70
N ALA A 664 -6.76 -25.92 25.50
CA ALA A 664 -6.26 -24.62 25.03
C ALA A 664 -6.79 -24.29 23.61
N ILE A 665 -6.76 -25.26 22.68
CA ILE A 665 -7.31 -25.08 21.33
C ILE A 665 -8.82 -24.80 21.39
N ILE A 666 -9.58 -25.54 22.21
CA ILE A 666 -11.02 -25.33 22.36
C ILE A 666 -11.31 -23.95 22.97
N ASP A 667 -10.56 -23.55 23.99
CA ASP A 667 -10.72 -22.24 24.63
C ASP A 667 -10.46 -21.10 23.64
N LYS A 668 -9.35 -21.15 22.88
CA LYS A 668 -9.04 -20.14 21.85
C LYS A 668 -10.09 -20.10 20.72
N LEU A 669 -10.61 -21.25 20.30
CA LEU A 669 -11.71 -21.33 19.32
C LEU A 669 -12.96 -20.60 19.80
N GLU A 670 -13.28 -20.69 21.08
CA GLU A 670 -14.50 -20.14 21.67
C GLU A 670 -14.37 -18.70 22.14
N ASN A 671 -13.21 -18.32 22.69
CA ASN A 671 -13.08 -17.15 23.54
C ASN A 671 -12.01 -16.16 23.11
N ASP A 672 -11.13 -16.47 22.15
CA ASP A 672 -10.13 -15.49 21.73
C ASP A 672 -10.80 -14.25 21.13
N SER A 673 -10.33 -13.09 21.54
CA SER A 673 -10.90 -11.81 21.12
C SER A 673 -10.67 -11.51 19.62
N LYS A 674 -9.60 -12.08 19.03
CA LYS A 674 -9.27 -11.90 17.61
C LYS A 674 -9.94 -12.99 16.76
N SER A 675 -10.66 -12.57 15.73
CA SER A 675 -11.32 -13.48 14.79
C SER A 675 -10.31 -14.35 14.03
N GLN A 676 -9.12 -13.81 13.73
CA GLN A 676 -8.01 -14.52 13.08
C GLN A 676 -7.59 -15.75 13.89
N VAL A 677 -7.51 -15.63 15.22
CA VAL A 677 -7.17 -16.75 16.11
C VAL A 677 -8.27 -17.78 16.12
N ARG A 678 -9.53 -17.37 16.35
CA ARG A 678 -10.68 -18.31 16.34
C ARG A 678 -10.78 -19.04 15.00
N SER A 679 -10.51 -18.33 13.91
CA SER A 679 -10.48 -18.88 12.55
C SER A 679 -9.40 -19.96 12.38
N ALA A 680 -8.17 -19.69 12.81
CA ALA A 680 -7.06 -20.65 12.76
C ALA A 680 -7.32 -21.90 13.61
N MET A 681 -8.01 -21.75 14.74
CA MET A 681 -8.37 -22.88 15.61
C MET A 681 -9.37 -23.84 14.98
N CYS A 682 -10.18 -23.46 13.98
CA CYS A 682 -11.16 -24.35 13.35
C CYS A 682 -10.52 -25.64 12.81
N ALA A 683 -9.39 -25.52 12.11
CA ALA A 683 -8.67 -26.67 11.59
C ALA A 683 -8.06 -27.55 12.71
N ALA A 684 -7.40 -26.92 13.71
CA ALA A 684 -6.82 -27.63 14.84
C ALA A 684 -7.90 -28.38 15.67
N TYR A 685 -9.07 -27.77 15.81
CA TYR A 685 -10.21 -28.40 16.50
C TYR A 685 -10.68 -29.70 15.85
N THR A 686 -10.62 -29.81 14.51
CA THR A 686 -10.98 -31.05 13.81
C THR A 686 -10.08 -32.23 14.18
N ALA A 687 -8.85 -31.99 14.57
CA ALA A 687 -7.84 -32.97 14.92
C ALA A 687 -7.91 -33.41 16.41
N THR A 688 -8.78 -32.80 17.26
CA THR A 688 -8.95 -33.21 18.67
C THR A 688 -9.54 -34.60 18.81
N ASP A 689 -9.46 -35.22 20.00
CA ASP A 689 -10.02 -36.55 20.30
C ASP A 689 -11.54 -36.55 20.58
N LEU A 690 -12.21 -35.40 20.41
CA LEU A 690 -13.66 -35.29 20.58
C LEU A 690 -14.41 -36.18 19.57
N SER A 691 -15.62 -36.59 19.92
CA SER A 691 -16.47 -37.35 19.00
C SER A 691 -16.82 -36.52 17.74
N LEU A 692 -17.09 -37.24 16.64
CA LEU A 692 -17.48 -36.55 15.38
C LEU A 692 -18.73 -35.71 15.61
N ASP A 693 -19.70 -36.16 16.36
CA ASP A 693 -20.94 -35.42 16.64
C ASP A 693 -20.67 -34.11 17.39
N GLU A 694 -19.78 -34.11 18.40
CA GLU A 694 -19.39 -32.91 19.13
C GLU A 694 -18.70 -31.90 18.20
N LYS A 695 -17.76 -32.33 17.34
CA LYS A 695 -17.07 -31.52 16.36
C LYS A 695 -18.05 -30.90 15.37
N LEU A 696 -18.91 -31.66 14.77
CA LEU A 696 -19.92 -31.20 13.82
C LEU A 696 -20.88 -30.20 14.46
N GLN A 697 -21.32 -30.46 15.71
CA GLN A 697 -22.21 -29.56 16.43
C GLN A 697 -21.54 -28.18 16.68
N LYS A 698 -20.29 -28.18 17.14
CA LYS A 698 -19.55 -26.94 17.42
C LYS A 698 -19.29 -26.14 16.14
N LEU A 699 -18.82 -26.76 15.07
CA LEU A 699 -18.58 -26.10 13.80
C LEU A 699 -19.86 -25.52 13.21
N LYS A 700 -20.99 -26.24 13.27
CA LYS A 700 -22.31 -25.70 12.88
C LYS A 700 -22.71 -24.49 13.71
N GLN A 701 -22.42 -24.48 15.00
CA GLN A 701 -22.70 -23.36 15.88
C GLN A 701 -21.88 -22.12 15.44
N LEU A 702 -20.58 -22.26 15.14
CA LEU A 702 -19.72 -21.19 14.66
C LEU A 702 -20.19 -20.64 13.31
N ILE A 703 -20.49 -21.50 12.34
CA ILE A 703 -21.01 -21.11 11.02
C ILE A 703 -22.26 -20.23 11.15
N LEU A 704 -23.15 -20.54 12.09
CA LEU A 704 -24.43 -19.83 12.24
C LEU A 704 -24.33 -18.58 13.11
N ASN A 705 -23.39 -18.50 14.07
CA ASN A 705 -23.48 -17.52 15.15
C ASN A 705 -22.19 -16.71 15.39
N ASP A 706 -21.03 -17.10 14.84
CA ASP A 706 -19.83 -16.26 15.04
C ASP A 706 -20.03 -14.91 14.32
N PRO A 707 -19.71 -13.78 14.96
CA PRO A 707 -19.86 -12.47 14.35
C PRO A 707 -18.91 -12.25 13.16
N SER A 708 -17.77 -12.95 13.10
CA SER A 708 -16.77 -12.84 12.04
C SER A 708 -17.12 -13.71 10.84
N ARG A 709 -17.06 -13.15 9.64
CA ARG A 709 -17.25 -13.91 8.40
C ARG A 709 -16.11 -14.89 8.16
N MET A 710 -14.86 -14.51 8.48
CA MET A 710 -13.68 -15.37 8.38
C MET A 710 -13.82 -16.64 9.25
N VAL A 711 -14.26 -16.49 10.49
CA VAL A 711 -14.50 -17.65 11.38
C VAL A 711 -15.60 -18.55 10.82
N ARG A 712 -16.71 -17.97 10.36
CA ARG A 712 -17.81 -18.73 9.77
C ARG A 712 -17.36 -19.51 8.53
N SER A 713 -16.56 -18.90 7.65
CA SER A 713 -16.01 -19.52 6.44
C SER A 713 -15.05 -20.67 6.76
N ASN A 714 -14.09 -20.47 7.69
CA ASN A 714 -13.15 -21.52 8.05
C ASN A 714 -13.79 -22.64 8.87
N ALA A 715 -14.80 -22.34 9.68
CA ALA A 715 -15.62 -23.37 10.33
C ALA A 715 -16.40 -24.20 9.30
N PHE A 716 -16.87 -23.60 8.20
CA PHE A 716 -17.55 -24.29 7.11
C PHE A 716 -16.57 -25.23 6.37
N SER A 717 -15.39 -24.75 5.96
CA SER A 717 -14.37 -25.60 5.33
C SER A 717 -13.96 -26.76 6.22
N SER A 718 -13.72 -26.49 7.51
CA SER A 718 -13.40 -27.55 8.51
C SER A 718 -14.50 -28.56 8.68
N LEU A 719 -15.79 -28.17 8.60
CA LEU A 719 -16.92 -29.02 8.69
C LEU A 719 -17.05 -29.92 7.44
N VAL A 720 -16.82 -29.37 6.24
CA VAL A 720 -16.83 -30.14 4.98
C VAL A 720 -15.72 -31.18 4.97
N ASP A 721 -14.52 -30.84 5.44
CA ASP A 721 -13.41 -31.79 5.55
C ASP A 721 -13.70 -32.96 6.52
N LEU A 722 -14.49 -32.73 7.56
CA LEU A 722 -14.93 -33.81 8.49
C LEU A 722 -16.10 -34.63 7.95
N ASP A 723 -17.12 -34.00 7.36
CA ASP A 723 -18.33 -34.63 6.84
C ASP A 723 -19.00 -33.78 5.74
N GLU A 724 -18.76 -34.13 4.50
CA GLU A 724 -19.28 -33.44 3.32
C GLU A 724 -20.82 -33.38 3.32
N GLY A 725 -21.49 -34.45 3.81
CA GLY A 725 -22.97 -34.50 3.89
C GLY A 725 -23.53 -33.40 4.82
N SER A 726 -22.90 -33.20 5.97
CA SER A 726 -23.22 -32.08 6.88
C SER A 726 -22.93 -30.74 6.28
N GLY A 727 -21.82 -30.59 5.53
CA GLY A 727 -21.47 -29.36 4.78
C GLY A 727 -22.56 -28.99 3.79
N LEU A 728 -22.98 -29.89 2.94
CA LEU A 728 -24.06 -29.71 1.97
C LEU A 728 -25.39 -29.35 2.63
N ALA A 729 -25.71 -29.98 3.76
CA ALA A 729 -26.96 -29.71 4.50
C ALA A 729 -27.00 -28.28 5.05
N ILE A 730 -25.91 -27.82 5.67
CA ILE A 730 -25.84 -26.45 6.22
C ILE A 730 -25.77 -25.41 5.12
N ALA A 731 -25.02 -25.64 4.03
CA ALA A 731 -24.94 -24.72 2.88
C ALA A 731 -26.36 -24.42 2.32
N ARG A 732 -27.21 -25.45 2.17
CA ARG A 732 -28.59 -25.27 1.73
C ARG A 732 -29.45 -24.46 2.70
N SER A 733 -29.12 -24.49 4.00
CA SER A 733 -29.89 -23.78 5.02
C SER A 733 -29.56 -22.32 5.11
N ILE A 734 -28.31 -21.94 4.83
CA ILE A 734 -27.80 -20.57 4.99
C ILE A 734 -27.74 -19.78 3.67
N GLN A 735 -27.91 -20.41 2.51
CA GLN A 735 -27.71 -19.81 1.18
C GLN A 735 -28.52 -18.51 0.94
N LYS A 736 -29.62 -18.28 1.65
CA LYS A 736 -30.44 -17.08 1.49
C LYS A 736 -29.95 -15.87 2.30
N ASP A 737 -29.23 -16.12 3.39
CA ASP A 737 -28.84 -15.11 4.38
C ASP A 737 -27.31 -14.99 4.53
N ALA A 738 -26.55 -15.74 3.72
CA ALA A 738 -25.08 -15.72 3.75
C ALA A 738 -24.54 -14.49 3.01
N GLY A 739 -23.55 -13.85 3.59
CA GLY A 739 -22.75 -12.84 2.86
C GLY A 739 -21.92 -13.47 1.74
N ASP A 740 -21.41 -12.65 0.84
CA ASP A 740 -20.70 -13.08 -0.37
C ASP A 740 -19.49 -13.99 -0.07
N ASP A 741 -18.74 -13.74 1.01
CA ASP A 741 -17.56 -14.55 1.38
C ASP A 741 -17.93 -15.98 1.76
N ILE A 742 -19.04 -16.15 2.50
CA ILE A 742 -19.53 -17.49 2.85
C ILE A 742 -20.09 -18.20 1.63
N LEU A 743 -20.78 -17.48 0.72
CA LEU A 743 -21.26 -18.03 -0.53
C LEU A 743 -20.10 -18.46 -1.45
N LEU A 744 -19.02 -17.68 -1.47
CA LEU A 744 -17.80 -18.03 -2.20
C LEU A 744 -17.16 -19.30 -1.62
N THR A 745 -16.98 -19.37 -0.29
CA THR A 745 -16.44 -20.54 0.41
C THR A 745 -17.30 -21.78 0.15
N ILE A 746 -18.62 -21.65 0.20
CA ILE A 746 -19.56 -22.73 -0.15
C ILE A 746 -19.35 -23.20 -1.59
N ALA A 747 -19.22 -22.29 -2.55
CA ALA A 747 -19.01 -22.61 -3.95
C ALA A 747 -17.67 -23.31 -4.21
N GLU A 748 -16.60 -22.87 -3.56
CA GLU A 748 -15.26 -23.47 -3.64
C GLU A 748 -15.25 -24.88 -3.07
N GLU A 749 -15.81 -25.08 -1.88
CA GLU A 749 -15.84 -26.41 -1.26
C GLU A 749 -16.73 -27.42 -2.03
N ILE A 750 -17.88 -26.98 -2.55
CA ILE A 750 -18.69 -27.79 -3.46
C ILE A 750 -17.91 -28.14 -4.74
N GLY A 751 -17.15 -27.19 -5.28
CA GLY A 751 -16.27 -27.41 -6.42
C GLY A 751 -15.17 -28.42 -6.14
N ARG A 752 -14.50 -28.36 -4.98
CA ARG A 752 -13.47 -29.32 -4.53
C ARG A 752 -14.05 -30.71 -4.34
N ALA A 753 -15.22 -30.83 -3.70
CA ALA A 753 -15.90 -32.09 -3.49
C ALA A 753 -16.26 -32.78 -4.83
N SER A 754 -16.80 -32.03 -5.79
CA SER A 754 -17.13 -32.56 -7.12
C SER A 754 -15.90 -32.99 -7.94
N CYS A 755 -14.71 -32.44 -7.67
CA CYS A 755 -13.46 -32.89 -8.26
C CYS A 755 -12.93 -34.18 -7.63
N ARG A 756 -13.10 -34.37 -6.31
CA ARG A 756 -12.69 -35.58 -5.62
C ARG A 756 -13.50 -36.80 -6.07
N GLU A 757 -14.80 -36.65 -6.42
CA GLU A 757 -15.62 -37.74 -6.97
C GLU A 757 -15.25 -38.14 -8.42
N ARG A 758 -14.46 -37.34 -9.14
CA ARG A 758 -14.08 -37.62 -10.55
C ARG A 758 -12.68 -38.23 -10.69
N VAL A 759 -11.92 -38.38 -9.62
CA VAL A 759 -10.63 -39.10 -9.52
C VAL A 759 -10.78 -40.40 -8.81
#